data_f9e470afa96427a4494a8c02766490c9
#
_entry.id   f9e470afa96427a4494a8c02766490c9
#
_cell.length_a   1.000
_cell.length_b   1.000
_cell.length_c   1.000
_cell.angle_alpha   90.00
_cell.angle_beta   90.00
_cell.angle_gamma   90.00
#
_symmetry.space_group_name_H-M   'P 1'
#
loop_
_entity.id
_entity.type
_entity.pdbx_description
1 polymer ?
#
loop_
_entity_poly.entity_id
_entity_poly.type
_entity_poly.pdbx_seq_one_letter_code
_entity_poly.pdbx_strand_id
1 'polypeptide(L)'
;MTTMPRPIYETKEDKDIDLAHLFDTFINNRTLILTITGFFAALGVAYALLATPVYLAGAMIQIEPKNGLPSLTDVVNTTPAVSPAQTEIALLKSRSVVGGTVEALNLDIIIEPHHFPLIGGFIYRQFEPSEEGELGWYPEGFESYAWGGESLRVTHLIVPDQMHGEELTLEAAENNGFILRDPDGEVVAQGVVGEPVETPDYAITISELNARPGTTFTVIKNRTYATTEDYRNRLSAGELGKQSGIITVTLEGTDPDKAIEVLEEVARRYVEQNVARNAAEATQSLEFLSEQVPEVRKKLDAAQTALNKYQTGNRSVDISAETQSVLDRIVDLEKQISEQNLKRTEMERRFTRQHPNFQALMNQINQLKSQKAELEKQIGTLPSTQQELLRLTRDVEVSSETYAMLLNKTQELDIIRAGTVGNVRIVDHADADIDDPVKPNKPLIVIAATLLGLMLATAFVYVREALKRGVENPEEIERSGIPVYAAIPFSEKQGALEKRLANYKRDKSSASYLLTINDPADLATEAMRSLRTSLHFAMIEAKNNILMITGPSPGVGKSFVTSNLAAVIAQSGKKVLLVDADMRKGYLHKVMRCQGEKGLSDILSGRITLFDAIQKTQLNNLHVIAHGQLPPNPSELLMHENFSRFVKEISGMYDMVIFDTPPILAVTDAALVGSQAGTTLMVTRYGLNGVKEIEFAKRRLEQNGLLVKGVIFNAVVRKASTYSEYGYYQYDYQSK
;
A
#
# COMPACT_ATOMS: atom_id res chain seq x y z
N MET A 1 54.60 18.70 47.41
CA MET A 1 54.08 19.10 46.11
C MET A 1 53.17 17.96 45.62
N THR A 2 51.90 18.15 45.82
CA THR A 2 50.82 17.20 45.55
C THR A 2 50.37 17.38 44.11
N THR A 3 50.58 16.36 43.26
CA THR A 3 50.09 16.36 41.86
C THR A 3 48.63 15.91 41.88
N MET A 4 47.68 16.79 41.46
CA MET A 4 46.29 16.48 41.18
C MET A 4 46.17 15.56 39.95
N PRO A 5 45.22 14.60 39.94
CA PRO A 5 44.92 13.81 38.75
C PRO A 5 44.10 14.66 37.78
N ARG A 6 44.47 14.60 36.49
CA ARG A 6 43.71 15.19 35.37
C ARG A 6 42.38 14.48 35.20
N PRO A 7 41.28 15.19 34.92
CA PRO A 7 40.01 14.58 34.61
C PRO A 7 40.08 13.86 33.23
N ILE A 8 39.69 12.60 33.23
CA ILE A 8 39.41 11.83 32.01
C ILE A 8 38.15 12.41 31.38
N TYR A 9 38.29 13.09 30.29
CA TYR A 9 37.14 13.41 29.41
C TYR A 9 36.67 12.12 28.76
N GLU A 10 35.52 11.61 29.18
CA GLU A 10 34.72 10.67 28.39
C GLU A 10 34.24 11.42 27.14
N THR A 11 34.91 11.25 26.03
CA THR A 11 34.38 11.60 24.73
C THR A 11 33.21 10.63 24.47
N LYS A 12 31.99 11.16 24.55
CA LYS A 12 30.85 10.52 23.89
C LYS A 12 31.23 10.41 22.41
N GLU A 13 31.56 9.20 21.98
CA GLU A 13 31.62 8.89 20.54
C GLU A 13 30.21 9.09 20.00
N ASP A 14 30.01 10.13 19.21
CA ASP A 14 28.91 10.20 18.25
C ASP A 14 29.07 8.97 17.37
N LYS A 15 28.08 8.09 17.39
CA LYS A 15 27.97 6.98 16.48
C LYS A 15 27.66 7.55 15.10
N ASP A 16 28.69 8.02 14.42
CA ASP A 16 28.57 8.31 12.99
C ASP A 16 28.09 7.06 12.28
N ILE A 17 26.98 7.18 11.57
CA ILE A 17 26.43 6.08 10.77
C ILE A 17 27.42 5.87 9.62
N ASP A 18 28.20 4.80 9.68
CA ASP A 18 29.14 4.45 8.61
C ASP A 18 28.37 4.01 7.36
N LEU A 19 28.23 4.95 6.44
CA LEU A 19 27.54 4.75 5.16
C LEU A 19 28.21 3.66 4.32
N ALA A 20 29.54 3.49 4.43
CA ALA A 20 30.26 2.44 3.70
C ALA A 20 29.87 1.06 4.22
N HIS A 21 29.76 0.89 5.54
CA HIS A 21 29.30 -0.37 6.15
C HIS A 21 27.84 -0.69 5.77
N LEU A 22 26.97 0.32 5.68
CA LEU A 22 25.58 0.14 5.24
C LEU A 22 25.55 -0.34 3.78
N PHE A 23 26.35 0.26 2.90
CA PHE A 23 26.43 -0.11 1.50
C PHE A 23 26.96 -1.52 1.28
N ASP A 24 28.03 -1.90 2.00
CA ASP A 24 28.59 -3.26 1.97
C ASP A 24 27.58 -4.30 2.44
N THR A 25 26.84 -4.01 3.52
CA THR A 25 25.78 -4.89 4.02
C THR A 25 24.70 -5.12 2.96
N PHE A 26 24.33 -4.07 2.24
CA PHE A 26 23.36 -4.14 1.14
C PHE A 26 23.88 -5.03 -0.01
N ILE A 27 25.10 -4.80 -0.48
CA ILE A 27 25.72 -5.57 -1.58
C ILE A 27 25.89 -7.04 -1.21
N ASN A 28 26.37 -7.32 -0.02
CA ASN A 28 26.61 -8.69 0.44
C ASN A 28 25.32 -9.51 0.60
N ASN A 29 24.17 -8.86 0.84
CA ASN A 29 22.88 -9.51 0.96
C ASN A 29 21.95 -9.26 -0.24
N ARG A 30 22.48 -8.80 -1.39
CA ARG A 30 21.67 -8.45 -2.59
C ARG A 30 20.73 -9.55 -3.05
N THR A 31 21.16 -10.82 -2.99
CA THR A 31 20.31 -11.96 -3.39
C THR A 31 19.08 -12.10 -2.48
N LEU A 32 19.26 -11.93 -1.17
CA LEU A 32 18.18 -11.98 -0.20
C LEU A 32 17.21 -10.79 -0.39
N ILE A 33 17.77 -9.59 -0.60
CA ILE A 33 16.96 -8.39 -0.87
C ILE A 33 16.15 -8.58 -2.16
N LEU A 34 16.79 -9.04 -3.25
CA LEU A 34 16.11 -9.29 -4.52
C LEU A 34 15.02 -10.38 -4.41
N THR A 35 15.26 -11.44 -3.66
CA THR A 35 14.25 -12.51 -3.49
C THR A 35 13.03 -12.02 -2.71
N ILE A 36 13.22 -11.27 -1.61
CA ILE A 36 12.10 -10.71 -0.84
C ILE A 36 11.37 -9.66 -1.67
N THR A 37 12.08 -8.73 -2.32
CA THR A 37 11.49 -7.70 -3.18
C THR A 37 10.71 -8.33 -4.34
N GLY A 38 11.28 -9.35 -4.99
CA GLY A 38 10.63 -10.10 -6.08
C GLY A 38 9.38 -10.84 -5.61
N PHE A 39 9.38 -11.38 -4.40
CA PHE A 39 8.19 -12.00 -3.81
C PHE A 39 7.04 -10.98 -3.60
N PHE A 40 7.34 -9.80 -3.05
CA PHE A 40 6.33 -8.74 -2.89
C PHE A 40 5.87 -8.17 -4.23
N ALA A 41 6.78 -8.03 -5.21
CA ALA A 41 6.39 -7.63 -6.57
C ALA A 41 5.44 -8.66 -7.21
N ALA A 42 5.73 -9.96 -7.08
CA ALA A 42 4.85 -11.02 -7.58
C ALA A 42 3.48 -11.02 -6.87
N LEU A 43 3.44 -10.77 -5.56
CA LEU A 43 2.18 -10.59 -4.84
C LEU A 43 1.41 -9.35 -5.32
N GLY A 44 2.11 -8.25 -5.60
CA GLY A 44 1.50 -7.03 -6.16
C GLY A 44 0.90 -7.29 -7.54
N VAL A 45 1.58 -8.02 -8.41
CA VAL A 45 1.06 -8.42 -9.72
C VAL A 45 -0.14 -9.36 -9.57
N ALA A 46 -0.03 -10.38 -8.71
CA ALA A 46 -1.14 -11.30 -8.46
C ALA A 46 -2.38 -10.57 -7.95
N TYR A 47 -2.23 -9.65 -7.00
CA TYR A 47 -3.33 -8.82 -6.51
C TYR A 47 -3.91 -7.93 -7.61
N ALA A 48 -3.06 -7.26 -8.42
CA ALA A 48 -3.52 -6.38 -9.50
C ALA A 48 -4.26 -7.12 -10.61
N LEU A 49 -4.00 -8.41 -10.81
CA LEU A 49 -4.71 -9.27 -11.76
C LEU A 49 -6.00 -9.84 -11.18
N LEU A 50 -6.00 -10.22 -9.90
CA LEU A 50 -7.16 -10.84 -9.24
C LEU A 50 -8.21 -9.82 -8.80
N ALA A 51 -7.81 -8.56 -8.52
CA ALA A 51 -8.72 -7.51 -8.09
C ALA A 51 -9.81 -7.24 -9.14
N THR A 52 -11.03 -6.97 -8.65
CA THR A 52 -12.17 -6.64 -9.51
C THR A 52 -11.96 -5.29 -10.19
N PRO A 53 -12.03 -5.21 -11.53
CA PRO A 53 -11.96 -3.95 -12.23
C PRO A 53 -13.20 -3.09 -11.93
N VAL A 54 -13.02 -1.78 -11.90
CA VAL A 54 -14.09 -0.80 -11.77
C VAL A 54 -14.03 0.10 -12.99
N TYR A 55 -15.15 0.21 -13.67
CA TYR A 55 -15.33 1.01 -14.86
C TYR A 55 -16.02 2.31 -14.52
N LEU A 56 -15.86 3.33 -15.35
CA LEU A 56 -16.50 4.62 -15.21
C LEU A 56 -17.44 4.83 -16.39
N ALA A 57 -18.73 4.72 -16.16
CA ALA A 57 -19.73 5.15 -17.15
C ALA A 57 -19.88 6.68 -17.09
N GLY A 58 -20.00 7.33 -18.25
CA GLY A 58 -20.14 8.77 -18.39
C GLY A 58 -21.28 9.14 -19.33
N ALA A 59 -22.00 10.21 -19.01
CA ALA A 59 -23.02 10.82 -19.89
C ALA A 59 -22.89 12.35 -19.85
N MET A 60 -23.30 13.02 -20.91
CA MET A 60 -23.31 14.48 -20.97
C MET A 60 -24.74 15.02 -21.18
N ILE A 61 -25.09 15.99 -20.34
CA ILE A 61 -26.40 16.64 -20.35
C ILE A 61 -26.18 18.14 -20.53
N GLN A 62 -26.84 18.74 -21.51
CA GLN A 62 -26.81 20.19 -21.74
C GLN A 62 -28.05 20.84 -21.12
N ILE A 63 -27.84 21.94 -20.42
CA ILE A 63 -28.85 22.84 -19.93
C ILE A 63 -28.87 24.05 -20.83
N GLU A 64 -29.96 24.23 -21.56
CA GLU A 64 -30.17 25.43 -22.34
C GLU A 64 -30.68 26.57 -21.43
N PRO A 65 -30.15 27.80 -21.55
CA PRO A 65 -30.70 28.91 -20.81
C PRO A 65 -32.17 29.09 -21.17
N LYS A 66 -33.03 29.22 -20.17
CA LYS A 66 -34.45 29.54 -20.42
C LYS A 66 -34.48 30.88 -21.22
N ASN A 67 -34.96 30.82 -22.45
CA ASN A 67 -35.20 32.01 -23.29
C ASN A 67 -36.37 32.84 -22.72
N GLY A 68 -36.20 33.31 -21.50
CA GLY A 68 -36.99 34.39 -20.91
C GLY A 68 -36.10 35.62 -20.85
N LEU A 69 -36.65 36.82 -21.08
CA LEU A 69 -35.95 38.09 -20.90
C LEU A 69 -34.92 38.00 -19.76
N PRO A 70 -33.67 38.50 -19.97
CA PRO A 70 -32.63 38.39 -18.94
C PRO A 70 -33.23 38.84 -17.60
N SER A 71 -33.15 37.94 -16.64
CA SER A 71 -33.65 38.25 -15.30
C SER A 71 -32.80 39.41 -14.78
N LEU A 72 -33.43 40.41 -14.20
CA LEU A 72 -32.75 41.55 -13.59
C LEU A 72 -31.73 41.14 -12.51
N THR A 73 -31.70 39.89 -12.10
CA THR A 73 -30.67 39.27 -11.29
C THR A 73 -29.31 39.24 -11.95
N ASP A 74 -29.24 39.17 -13.26
CA ASP A 74 -27.96 39.14 -14.00
C ASP A 74 -27.25 40.50 -14.06
N VAL A 75 -28.00 41.57 -13.82
CA VAL A 75 -27.46 42.93 -13.92
C VAL A 75 -27.04 43.56 -12.59
N VAL A 76 -27.51 43.03 -11.46
CA VAL A 76 -27.37 43.65 -10.12
C VAL A 76 -26.51 42.86 -9.13
N ASN A 77 -26.23 41.59 -9.38
CA ASN A 77 -25.47 40.79 -8.43
C ASN A 77 -23.96 40.78 -8.69
N THR A 78 -23.22 41.60 -7.93
CA THR A 78 -21.77 41.48 -7.70
C THR A 78 -21.38 40.34 -6.74
N THR A 79 -22.33 39.53 -6.28
CA THR A 79 -22.08 38.28 -5.56
C THR A 79 -22.00 37.14 -6.58
N PRO A 80 -21.05 36.18 -6.44
CA PRO A 80 -20.99 35.03 -7.32
C PRO A 80 -22.31 34.28 -7.24
N ALA A 81 -23.13 34.44 -8.26
CA ALA A 81 -24.39 33.72 -8.40
C ALA A 81 -24.06 32.22 -8.44
N VAL A 82 -24.79 31.43 -7.66
CA VAL A 82 -24.79 29.96 -7.79
C VAL A 82 -25.09 29.66 -9.25
N SER A 83 -24.16 28.97 -9.93
CA SER A 83 -24.36 28.61 -11.34
C SER A 83 -25.70 27.88 -11.49
N PRO A 84 -26.55 28.22 -12.50
CA PRO A 84 -27.76 27.43 -12.78
C PRO A 84 -27.49 25.94 -12.85
N ALA A 85 -26.33 25.54 -13.34
CA ALA A 85 -25.88 24.15 -13.38
C ALA A 85 -25.79 23.50 -12.00
N GLN A 86 -25.39 24.22 -10.94
CA GLN A 86 -25.33 23.63 -9.59
C GLN A 86 -26.70 23.27 -9.04
N THR A 87 -27.73 24.05 -9.34
CA THR A 87 -29.11 23.74 -8.96
C THR A 87 -29.60 22.49 -9.70
N GLU A 88 -29.32 22.40 -10.99
CA GLU A 88 -29.72 21.27 -11.82
C GLU A 88 -28.95 19.99 -11.46
N ILE A 89 -27.66 20.09 -11.08
CA ILE A 89 -26.88 18.97 -10.53
C ILE A 89 -27.53 18.44 -9.23
N ALA A 90 -27.98 19.34 -8.35
CA ALA A 90 -28.65 18.92 -7.11
C ALA A 90 -29.99 18.22 -7.39
N LEU A 91 -30.73 18.66 -8.42
CA LEU A 91 -31.98 18.03 -8.85
C LEU A 91 -31.73 16.66 -9.51
N LEU A 92 -30.70 16.54 -10.35
CA LEU A 92 -30.30 15.26 -10.96
C LEU A 92 -29.96 14.23 -9.89
N LYS A 93 -29.23 14.63 -8.83
CA LYS A 93 -28.90 13.79 -7.68
C LYS A 93 -30.04 13.67 -6.65
N SER A 94 -31.24 14.14 -6.95
CA SER A 94 -32.37 14.08 -6.03
C SER A 94 -32.86 12.63 -5.80
N ARG A 95 -33.50 12.40 -4.66
CA ARG A 95 -34.12 11.09 -4.37
C ARG A 95 -35.24 10.74 -5.35
N SER A 96 -35.91 11.70 -5.94
CA SER A 96 -36.98 11.41 -6.91
C SER A 96 -36.43 10.88 -8.23
N VAL A 97 -35.24 11.33 -8.67
CA VAL A 97 -34.60 10.82 -9.88
C VAL A 97 -33.91 9.50 -9.58
N VAL A 98 -32.95 9.49 -8.62
CA VAL A 98 -32.16 8.30 -8.33
C VAL A 98 -33.01 7.18 -7.71
N GLY A 99 -33.94 7.51 -6.80
CA GLY A 99 -34.85 6.52 -6.20
C GLY A 99 -35.80 5.90 -7.22
N GLY A 100 -36.34 6.72 -8.14
CA GLY A 100 -37.12 6.19 -9.26
C GLY A 100 -36.31 5.27 -10.17
N THR A 101 -35.02 5.56 -10.40
CA THR A 101 -34.12 4.67 -11.14
C THR A 101 -33.91 3.35 -10.40
N VAL A 102 -33.69 3.41 -9.08
CA VAL A 102 -33.54 2.21 -8.24
C VAL A 102 -34.76 1.31 -8.33
N GLU A 103 -35.96 1.90 -8.28
CA GLU A 103 -37.21 1.15 -8.40
C GLU A 103 -37.44 0.57 -9.81
N ALA A 104 -37.14 1.34 -10.86
CA ALA A 104 -37.36 0.88 -12.24
C ALA A 104 -36.47 -0.28 -12.65
N LEU A 105 -35.20 -0.26 -12.19
CA LEU A 105 -34.21 -1.26 -12.52
C LEU A 105 -34.04 -2.33 -11.44
N ASN A 106 -34.86 -2.30 -10.37
CA ASN A 106 -34.76 -3.21 -9.22
C ASN A 106 -33.36 -3.28 -8.61
N LEU A 107 -32.65 -2.14 -8.52
CA LEU A 107 -31.26 -2.08 -8.05
C LEU A 107 -31.13 -2.40 -6.56
N ASP A 108 -32.22 -2.46 -5.83
CA ASP A 108 -32.29 -2.89 -4.43
C ASP A 108 -32.21 -4.43 -4.28
N ILE A 109 -32.20 -5.18 -5.38
CA ILE A 109 -31.91 -6.61 -5.44
C ILE A 109 -30.47 -6.78 -5.95
N ILE A 110 -29.57 -7.17 -5.06
CA ILE A 110 -28.19 -7.50 -5.40
C ILE A 110 -28.11 -8.99 -5.64
N ILE A 111 -27.54 -9.39 -6.77
CA ILE A 111 -27.37 -10.79 -7.14
C ILE A 111 -25.88 -10.98 -7.47
N GLU A 112 -25.24 -11.88 -6.75
CA GLU A 112 -23.85 -12.24 -6.97
C GLU A 112 -23.71 -13.75 -7.07
N PRO A 113 -23.11 -14.28 -8.16
CA PRO A 113 -22.79 -15.70 -8.25
C PRO A 113 -21.70 -16.05 -7.23
N HIS A 114 -21.83 -17.20 -6.59
CA HIS A 114 -20.87 -17.65 -5.60
C HIS A 114 -19.61 -18.17 -6.28
N HIS A 115 -18.51 -17.44 -6.15
CA HIS A 115 -17.24 -17.78 -6.78
C HIS A 115 -16.34 -18.61 -5.87
N PHE A 116 -15.49 -19.47 -6.47
CA PHE A 116 -14.43 -20.14 -5.72
C PHE A 116 -13.49 -19.10 -5.08
N PRO A 117 -13.09 -19.26 -3.81
CA PRO A 117 -12.29 -18.29 -3.09
C PRO A 117 -10.99 -17.89 -3.83
N LEU A 118 -10.66 -16.61 -3.84
CA LEU A 118 -9.49 -15.95 -4.41
C LEU A 118 -9.41 -15.95 -5.93
N ILE A 119 -9.60 -17.07 -6.62
CA ILE A 119 -9.35 -17.18 -8.07
C ILE A 119 -10.64 -17.30 -8.90
N GLY A 120 -11.75 -17.74 -8.30
CA GLY A 120 -13.00 -17.99 -9.02
C GLY A 120 -13.55 -16.75 -9.72
N GLY A 121 -13.58 -15.62 -9.04
CA GLY A 121 -14.03 -14.36 -9.63
C GLY A 121 -13.15 -13.86 -10.79
N PHE A 122 -11.85 -14.17 -10.77
CA PHE A 122 -10.97 -13.87 -11.90
C PHE A 122 -11.29 -14.80 -13.11
N ILE A 123 -11.43 -16.08 -12.88
CA ILE A 123 -11.75 -17.06 -13.93
C ILE A 123 -13.12 -16.74 -14.55
N TYR A 124 -14.11 -16.45 -13.72
CA TYR A 124 -15.45 -16.06 -14.14
C TYR A 124 -15.44 -14.86 -15.11
N ARG A 125 -14.67 -13.83 -14.81
CA ARG A 125 -14.55 -12.63 -15.67
C ARG A 125 -13.74 -12.83 -16.95
N GLN A 126 -12.90 -13.88 -17.01
CA GLN A 126 -12.13 -14.20 -18.22
C GLN A 126 -12.92 -15.10 -19.20
N PHE A 127 -14.07 -15.59 -18.77
CA PHE A 127 -14.90 -16.44 -19.61
C PHE A 127 -15.72 -15.56 -20.58
N GLU A 128 -15.51 -15.76 -21.87
CA GLU A 128 -16.31 -15.18 -22.94
C GLU A 128 -17.12 -16.31 -23.59
N PRO A 129 -18.47 -16.33 -23.46
CA PRO A 129 -19.29 -17.33 -24.05
C PRO A 129 -19.25 -17.24 -25.58
N SER A 130 -19.03 -18.36 -26.29
CA SER A 130 -19.06 -18.42 -27.73
C SER A 130 -20.49 -18.48 -28.26
N GLU A 131 -21.42 -19.02 -27.47
CA GLU A 131 -22.85 -19.09 -27.73
C GLU A 131 -23.65 -18.61 -26.53
N GLU A 132 -24.86 -18.09 -26.77
CA GLU A 132 -25.76 -17.65 -25.73
C GLU A 132 -26.14 -18.82 -24.80
N GLY A 133 -25.91 -18.67 -23.48
CA GLY A 133 -26.17 -19.72 -22.49
C GLY A 133 -25.02 -20.72 -22.28
N GLU A 134 -23.89 -20.56 -22.95
CA GLU A 134 -22.71 -21.38 -22.70
C GLU A 134 -22.14 -21.14 -21.28
N LEU A 135 -21.80 -22.25 -20.58
CA LEU A 135 -21.23 -22.22 -19.25
C LEU A 135 -19.75 -22.63 -19.24
N GLY A 136 -18.93 -21.91 -18.48
CA GLY A 136 -17.50 -22.14 -18.36
C GLY A 136 -17.16 -23.56 -17.86
N TRP A 137 -15.93 -24.03 -18.12
CA TRP A 137 -15.44 -25.30 -17.58
C TRP A 137 -15.29 -25.24 -16.04
N TYR A 138 -15.57 -26.35 -15.37
CA TYR A 138 -15.45 -26.47 -13.91
C TYR A 138 -14.68 -27.73 -13.49
N PRO A 139 -13.96 -27.71 -12.34
CA PRO A 139 -13.34 -28.89 -11.76
C PRO A 139 -14.41 -29.80 -11.09
N GLU A 140 -14.28 -31.12 -11.23
CA GLU A 140 -15.18 -32.08 -10.56
C GLU A 140 -15.20 -31.85 -9.03
N GLY A 141 -16.41 -31.81 -8.43
CA GLY A 141 -16.62 -31.55 -7.03
C GLY A 141 -16.73 -30.08 -6.62
N PHE A 142 -16.68 -29.14 -7.57
CA PHE A 142 -16.83 -27.69 -7.34
C PHE A 142 -17.99 -27.10 -8.17
N GLU A 143 -19.05 -27.85 -8.35
CA GLU A 143 -20.23 -27.51 -9.16
C GLU A 143 -21.08 -26.40 -8.53
N SER A 144 -20.98 -26.21 -7.21
CA SER A 144 -21.71 -25.18 -6.48
C SER A 144 -21.19 -23.75 -6.74
N TYR A 145 -19.99 -23.63 -7.32
CA TYR A 145 -19.38 -22.34 -7.64
C TYR A 145 -19.66 -21.96 -9.10
N ALA A 146 -19.74 -20.66 -9.36
CA ALA A 146 -19.81 -20.09 -10.70
C ALA A 146 -18.39 -19.95 -11.30
N TRP A 147 -18.21 -20.42 -12.54
CA TRP A 147 -16.92 -20.45 -13.24
C TRP A 147 -16.91 -19.65 -14.54
N GLY A 148 -18.08 -19.16 -15.01
CA GLY A 148 -18.26 -18.32 -16.20
C GLY A 148 -19.55 -18.61 -16.95
N GLY A 149 -20.29 -17.57 -17.31
CA GLY A 149 -21.54 -17.64 -18.05
C GLY A 149 -22.79 -17.88 -17.18
N GLU A 150 -22.63 -18.17 -15.88
CA GLU A 150 -23.76 -18.31 -14.97
C GLU A 150 -24.44 -16.94 -14.76
N SER A 151 -25.76 -16.87 -14.96
CA SER A 151 -26.54 -15.65 -14.77
C SER A 151 -27.87 -15.93 -14.09
N LEU A 152 -28.31 -14.97 -13.26
CA LEU A 152 -29.59 -14.98 -12.58
C LEU A 152 -30.22 -13.60 -12.68
N ARG A 153 -31.48 -13.53 -13.09
CA ARG A 153 -32.25 -12.29 -13.13
C ARG A 153 -33.54 -12.45 -12.33
N VAL A 154 -33.62 -11.71 -11.24
CA VAL A 154 -34.80 -11.64 -10.37
C VAL A 154 -35.54 -10.35 -10.68
N THR A 155 -36.81 -10.46 -11.11
CA THR A 155 -37.67 -9.30 -11.43
C THR A 155 -38.48 -8.82 -10.26
N HIS A 156 -38.77 -9.69 -9.30
CA HIS A 156 -39.54 -9.36 -8.13
C HIS A 156 -39.05 -10.16 -6.92
N LEU A 157 -38.79 -9.46 -5.82
CA LEU A 157 -38.40 -10.07 -4.55
C LEU A 157 -38.99 -9.28 -3.39
N ILE A 158 -39.82 -9.94 -2.59
CA ILE A 158 -40.30 -9.45 -1.31
C ILE A 158 -39.71 -10.33 -0.22
N VAL A 159 -39.21 -9.70 0.81
CA VAL A 159 -38.68 -10.36 2.01
C VAL A 159 -39.26 -9.69 3.26
N PRO A 160 -39.31 -10.36 4.41
CA PRO A 160 -39.68 -9.74 5.69
C PRO A 160 -38.79 -8.55 6.04
N ASP A 161 -39.34 -7.56 6.76
CA ASP A 161 -38.59 -6.34 7.13
C ASP A 161 -37.26 -6.62 7.84
N GLN A 162 -37.17 -7.71 8.57
CA GLN A 162 -35.97 -8.14 9.31
C GLN A 162 -34.89 -8.72 8.39
N MET A 163 -35.26 -9.19 7.21
CA MET A 163 -34.39 -9.84 6.23
C MET A 163 -33.81 -8.87 5.19
N HIS A 164 -34.16 -7.58 5.27
CA HIS A 164 -33.54 -6.59 4.40
C HIS A 164 -32.05 -6.41 4.74
N GLY A 165 -31.20 -6.64 3.75
CA GLY A 165 -29.74 -6.56 3.88
C GLY A 165 -29.08 -7.89 4.29
N GLU A 166 -29.86 -8.94 4.56
CA GLU A 166 -29.34 -10.27 4.83
C GLU A 166 -29.12 -11.06 3.54
N GLU A 167 -28.15 -11.97 3.57
CA GLU A 167 -27.75 -12.79 2.42
C GLU A 167 -28.65 -14.03 2.31
N LEU A 168 -29.48 -14.07 1.30
CA LEU A 168 -30.24 -15.26 0.92
C LEU A 168 -29.41 -16.07 -0.07
N THR A 169 -29.46 -17.40 0.00
CA THR A 169 -28.81 -18.30 -0.94
C THR A 169 -29.83 -18.89 -1.90
N LEU A 170 -29.65 -18.63 -3.20
CA LEU A 170 -30.44 -19.23 -4.25
C LEU A 170 -29.61 -20.33 -4.92
N GLU A 171 -30.12 -21.55 -4.88
CA GLU A 171 -29.54 -22.74 -5.49
C GLU A 171 -30.29 -23.11 -6.76
N ALA A 172 -29.58 -23.25 -7.88
CA ALA A 172 -30.16 -23.72 -9.12
C ALA A 172 -30.48 -25.22 -9.01
N ALA A 173 -31.70 -25.63 -9.38
CA ALA A 173 -32.16 -27.01 -9.34
C ALA A 173 -32.36 -27.59 -10.74
N GLU A 174 -32.61 -28.90 -10.84
CA GLU A 174 -32.93 -29.54 -12.11
C GLU A 174 -34.24 -29.00 -12.73
N ASN A 175 -34.38 -29.10 -14.04
CA ASN A 175 -35.58 -28.70 -14.80
C ASN A 175 -35.93 -27.21 -14.68
N ASN A 176 -34.95 -26.31 -14.73
CA ASN A 176 -35.13 -24.85 -14.52
C ASN A 176 -35.74 -24.50 -13.16
N GLY A 177 -35.58 -25.37 -12.17
CA GLY A 177 -36.01 -25.13 -10.82
C GLY A 177 -35.02 -24.26 -10.04
N PHE A 178 -35.50 -23.69 -8.92
CA PHE A 178 -34.66 -23.00 -7.95
C PHE A 178 -35.12 -23.27 -6.52
N ILE A 179 -34.19 -23.16 -5.58
CA ILE A 179 -34.44 -23.27 -4.14
C ILE A 179 -33.85 -22.03 -3.49
N LEU A 180 -34.67 -21.24 -2.78
CA LEU A 180 -34.23 -20.08 -2.00
C LEU A 180 -34.12 -20.48 -0.55
N ARG A 181 -32.97 -20.19 0.06
CA ARG A 181 -32.68 -20.45 1.46
C ARG A 181 -32.42 -19.15 2.20
N ASP A 182 -32.80 -19.11 3.46
CA ASP A 182 -32.42 -18.03 4.35
C ASP A 182 -30.97 -18.17 4.89
N PRO A 183 -30.45 -17.20 5.68
CA PRO A 183 -29.11 -17.28 6.26
C PRO A 183 -28.89 -18.47 7.19
N ASP A 184 -29.96 -19.02 7.78
CA ASP A 184 -29.93 -20.19 8.65
C ASP A 184 -29.92 -21.51 7.84
N GLY A 185 -30.09 -21.43 6.50
CA GLY A 185 -30.10 -22.56 5.56
C GLY A 185 -31.47 -23.19 5.40
N GLU A 186 -32.54 -22.65 5.97
CA GLU A 186 -33.89 -23.16 5.82
C GLU A 186 -34.47 -22.77 4.45
N VAL A 187 -35.24 -23.66 3.84
CA VAL A 187 -35.87 -23.41 2.54
C VAL A 187 -37.09 -22.49 2.73
N VAL A 188 -37.00 -21.27 2.19
CA VAL A 188 -38.06 -20.26 2.30
C VAL A 188 -38.98 -20.17 1.07
N ALA A 189 -38.44 -20.54 -0.10
CA ALA A 189 -39.23 -20.66 -1.34
C ALA A 189 -38.57 -21.66 -2.29
N GLN A 190 -39.36 -22.33 -3.12
CA GLN A 190 -38.91 -23.15 -4.22
C GLN A 190 -39.88 -23.06 -5.39
N GLY A 191 -39.38 -23.09 -6.61
CA GLY A 191 -40.21 -22.92 -7.79
C GLY A 191 -39.47 -23.19 -9.09
N VAL A 192 -40.09 -22.73 -10.19
CA VAL A 192 -39.57 -22.85 -11.54
C VAL A 192 -39.42 -21.43 -12.12
N VAL A 193 -38.38 -21.26 -12.95
CA VAL A 193 -38.13 -19.99 -13.64
C VAL A 193 -39.31 -19.58 -14.50
N GLY A 194 -39.73 -18.33 -14.46
CA GLY A 194 -40.86 -17.76 -15.16
C GLY A 194 -42.17 -17.77 -14.37
N GLU A 195 -42.27 -18.52 -13.29
CA GLU A 195 -43.49 -18.57 -12.45
C GLU A 195 -43.31 -17.75 -11.15
N PRO A 196 -44.28 -16.91 -10.75
CA PRO A 196 -44.22 -16.23 -9.47
C PRO A 196 -44.47 -17.24 -8.31
N VAL A 197 -43.61 -17.22 -7.33
CA VAL A 197 -43.70 -18.02 -6.12
C VAL A 197 -44.02 -17.09 -4.95
N GLU A 198 -45.15 -17.34 -4.31
CA GLU A 198 -45.58 -16.58 -3.13
C GLU A 198 -45.74 -17.53 -1.92
N THR A 199 -45.06 -17.21 -0.86
CA THR A 199 -45.18 -17.83 0.46
C THR A 199 -45.71 -16.76 1.44
N PRO A 200 -46.10 -17.07 2.66
CA PRO A 200 -46.62 -16.08 3.58
C PRO A 200 -45.71 -14.87 3.85
N ASP A 201 -44.40 -15.09 3.79
CA ASP A 201 -43.39 -14.09 4.14
C ASP A 201 -42.48 -13.68 2.97
N TYR A 202 -42.44 -14.47 1.89
CA TYR A 202 -41.59 -14.23 0.73
C TYR A 202 -42.35 -14.30 -0.58
N ALA A 203 -42.00 -13.41 -1.49
CA ALA A 203 -42.41 -13.54 -2.90
C ALA A 203 -41.23 -13.36 -3.80
N ILE A 204 -41.05 -14.26 -4.78
CA ILE A 204 -39.93 -14.19 -5.73
C ILE A 204 -40.43 -14.56 -7.14
N THR A 205 -39.93 -13.80 -8.13
CA THR A 205 -40.11 -14.12 -9.54
C THR A 205 -38.75 -14.04 -10.25
N ILE A 206 -38.35 -15.14 -10.82
CA ILE A 206 -37.09 -15.24 -11.60
C ILE A 206 -37.47 -15.24 -13.08
N SER A 207 -36.92 -14.29 -13.83
CA SER A 207 -37.14 -14.21 -15.28
C SER A 207 -36.15 -15.05 -16.06
N GLU A 208 -34.92 -15.20 -15.55
CA GLU A 208 -33.83 -15.91 -16.23
C GLU A 208 -32.91 -16.55 -15.19
N LEU A 209 -32.55 -17.81 -15.46
CA LEU A 209 -31.57 -18.55 -14.68
C LEU A 209 -30.77 -19.43 -15.66
N ASN A 210 -29.53 -19.05 -15.90
CA ASN A 210 -28.59 -19.83 -16.66
C ASN A 210 -27.50 -20.33 -15.70
N ALA A 211 -27.64 -21.54 -15.21
CA ALA A 211 -26.71 -22.13 -14.26
C ALA A 211 -26.82 -23.66 -14.26
N ARG A 212 -25.78 -24.32 -13.82
CA ARG A 212 -25.83 -25.80 -13.59
C ARG A 212 -26.63 -26.08 -12.32
N PRO A 213 -27.32 -27.22 -12.27
CA PRO A 213 -27.92 -27.68 -11.01
C PRO A 213 -26.86 -27.74 -9.89
N GLY A 214 -27.18 -27.18 -8.73
CA GLY A 214 -26.27 -27.06 -7.59
C GLY A 214 -25.46 -25.75 -7.53
N THR A 215 -25.42 -24.95 -8.61
CA THR A 215 -24.77 -23.62 -8.57
C THR A 215 -25.54 -22.71 -7.61
N THR A 216 -24.80 -21.97 -6.78
CA THR A 216 -25.38 -21.07 -5.78
C THR A 216 -25.14 -19.61 -6.13
N PHE A 217 -26.15 -18.78 -5.82
CA PHE A 217 -26.12 -17.33 -5.94
C PHE A 217 -26.44 -16.70 -4.57
N THR A 218 -25.75 -15.65 -4.24
CA THR A 218 -26.13 -14.79 -3.11
C THR A 218 -27.12 -13.75 -3.64
N VAL A 219 -28.27 -13.65 -2.97
CA VAL A 219 -29.34 -12.70 -3.31
C VAL A 219 -29.63 -11.86 -2.07
N ILE A 220 -29.48 -10.55 -2.20
CA ILE A 220 -29.70 -9.61 -1.10
C ILE A 220 -30.78 -8.61 -1.50
N LYS A 221 -31.83 -8.48 -0.69
CA LYS A 221 -32.83 -7.42 -0.84
C LYS A 221 -32.53 -6.29 0.13
N ASN A 222 -32.02 -5.18 -0.39
CA ASN A 222 -31.77 -3.99 0.38
C ASN A 222 -33.04 -3.14 0.53
N ARG A 223 -33.07 -2.26 1.51
CA ARG A 223 -34.10 -1.22 1.58
C ARG A 223 -33.88 -0.23 0.45
N THR A 224 -34.90 0.08 -0.33
CA THR A 224 -34.82 1.01 -1.47
C THR A 224 -34.21 2.36 -1.08
N TYR A 225 -34.48 2.84 0.14
CA TYR A 225 -33.87 4.06 0.67
C TYR A 225 -32.34 3.96 0.78
N ALA A 226 -31.83 2.86 1.33
CA ALA A 226 -30.39 2.64 1.51
C ALA A 226 -29.66 2.54 0.17
N THR A 227 -30.25 1.78 -0.76
CA THR A 227 -29.73 1.67 -2.14
C THR A 227 -29.73 3.02 -2.87
N THR A 228 -30.82 3.81 -2.70
CA THR A 228 -30.91 5.15 -3.28
C THR A 228 -29.79 6.06 -2.77
N GLU A 229 -29.49 6.04 -1.47
CA GLU A 229 -28.40 6.85 -0.91
C GLU A 229 -27.01 6.35 -1.37
N ASP A 230 -26.82 5.03 -1.52
CA ASP A 230 -25.57 4.47 -2.07
C ASP A 230 -25.35 4.97 -3.50
N TYR A 231 -26.32 4.80 -4.39
CA TYR A 231 -26.21 5.30 -5.76
C TYR A 231 -26.02 6.81 -5.84
N ARG A 232 -26.69 7.58 -4.99
CA ARG A 232 -26.49 9.04 -4.91
C ARG A 232 -25.06 9.44 -4.54
N ASN A 233 -24.41 8.67 -3.68
CA ASN A 233 -23.02 8.90 -3.27
C ASN A 233 -22.02 8.49 -4.37
N ARG A 234 -22.32 7.40 -5.07
CA ARG A 234 -21.48 6.89 -6.17
C ARG A 234 -21.63 7.72 -7.45
N LEU A 235 -22.82 8.32 -7.65
CA LEU A 235 -23.07 9.20 -8.79
C LEU A 235 -22.28 10.50 -8.60
N SER A 236 -21.39 10.82 -9.51
CA SER A 236 -20.69 12.09 -9.56
C SER A 236 -21.26 12.94 -10.70
N ALA A 237 -21.48 14.24 -10.45
CA ALA A 237 -21.95 15.16 -11.46
C ALA A 237 -21.23 16.51 -11.31
N GLY A 238 -20.76 17.06 -12.41
CA GLY A 238 -20.03 18.32 -12.42
C GLY A 238 -20.23 19.10 -13.73
N GLU A 239 -20.12 20.43 -13.66
CA GLU A 239 -20.20 21.28 -14.84
C GLU A 239 -18.87 21.25 -15.59
N LEU A 240 -18.90 20.96 -16.89
CA LEU A 240 -17.73 20.93 -17.77
C LEU A 240 -17.32 22.36 -18.13
N GLY A 241 -16.37 22.92 -17.38
CA GLY A 241 -15.94 24.32 -17.53
C GLY A 241 -16.81 25.28 -16.70
N LYS A 242 -16.50 26.59 -16.76
CA LYS A 242 -17.25 27.61 -16.02
C LYS A 242 -18.41 28.11 -16.84
N GLN A 243 -19.63 28.00 -16.33
CA GLN A 243 -20.87 28.52 -16.97
C GLN A 243 -21.12 27.99 -18.37
N SER A 244 -20.67 26.77 -18.68
CA SER A 244 -20.90 26.12 -19.98
C SER A 244 -22.33 25.63 -20.16
N GLY A 245 -23.05 25.38 -19.05
CA GLY A 245 -24.34 24.70 -19.04
C GLY A 245 -24.27 23.22 -19.44
N ILE A 246 -23.06 22.64 -19.57
CA ILE A 246 -22.88 21.22 -19.84
C ILE A 246 -22.52 20.51 -18.53
N ILE A 247 -23.31 19.52 -18.15
CA ILE A 247 -23.10 18.68 -16.97
C ILE A 247 -22.56 17.33 -17.45
N THR A 248 -21.41 16.94 -16.95
CA THR A 248 -20.91 15.57 -17.07
C THR A 248 -21.39 14.79 -15.84
N VAL A 249 -22.01 13.65 -16.08
CA VAL A 249 -22.50 12.75 -15.04
C VAL A 249 -21.74 11.45 -15.17
N THR A 250 -21.19 10.93 -14.07
CA THR A 250 -20.40 9.70 -14.08
C THR A 250 -20.84 8.77 -12.96
N LEU A 251 -20.76 7.46 -13.22
CA LEU A 251 -21.06 6.40 -12.26
C LEU A 251 -19.95 5.33 -12.30
N GLU A 252 -19.37 5.02 -11.14
CA GLU A 252 -18.43 3.91 -11.01
C GLU A 252 -19.18 2.59 -10.78
N GLY A 253 -18.83 1.55 -11.55
CA GLY A 253 -19.42 0.21 -11.43
C GLY A 253 -18.43 -0.89 -11.77
N THR A 254 -18.61 -2.08 -11.19
CA THR A 254 -17.83 -3.28 -11.52
C THR A 254 -18.30 -3.97 -12.80
N ASP A 255 -19.55 -3.71 -13.16
CA ASP A 255 -20.20 -4.15 -14.40
C ASP A 255 -20.45 -2.91 -15.26
N PRO A 256 -19.77 -2.74 -16.42
CA PRO A 256 -19.89 -1.57 -17.27
C PRO A 256 -21.29 -1.45 -17.87
N ASP A 257 -21.90 -2.57 -18.32
CA ASP A 257 -23.23 -2.55 -18.96
C ASP A 257 -24.30 -2.10 -17.96
N LYS A 258 -24.25 -2.60 -16.74
CA LYS A 258 -25.14 -2.19 -15.66
C LYS A 258 -24.93 -0.71 -15.26
N ALA A 259 -23.67 -0.25 -15.26
CA ALA A 259 -23.37 1.16 -14.97
C ALA A 259 -23.90 2.09 -16.05
N ILE A 260 -23.80 1.70 -17.33
CA ILE A 260 -24.38 2.39 -18.49
C ILE A 260 -25.92 2.43 -18.37
N GLU A 261 -26.56 1.28 -18.11
CA GLU A 261 -28.02 1.18 -17.99
C GLU A 261 -28.55 2.10 -16.87
N VAL A 262 -27.90 2.08 -15.70
CA VAL A 262 -28.29 2.93 -14.56
C VAL A 262 -28.11 4.40 -14.90
N LEU A 263 -27.00 4.78 -15.52
CA LEU A 263 -26.71 6.18 -15.85
C LEU A 263 -27.66 6.72 -16.94
N GLU A 264 -27.98 5.91 -17.93
CA GLU A 264 -28.94 6.23 -18.98
C GLU A 264 -30.34 6.45 -18.38
N GLU A 265 -30.79 5.56 -17.49
CA GLU A 265 -32.07 5.69 -16.80
C GLU A 265 -32.12 6.94 -15.91
N VAL A 266 -31.02 7.25 -15.17
CA VAL A 266 -30.92 8.50 -14.40
C VAL A 266 -31.04 9.71 -15.30
N ALA A 267 -30.34 9.75 -16.43
CA ALA A 267 -30.40 10.84 -17.39
C ALA A 267 -31.80 10.99 -18.00
N ARG A 268 -32.42 9.89 -18.40
CA ARG A 268 -33.78 9.86 -18.94
C ARG A 268 -34.80 10.39 -17.93
N ARG A 269 -34.80 9.89 -16.70
CA ARG A 269 -35.72 10.33 -15.63
C ARG A 269 -35.51 11.79 -15.26
N TYR A 270 -34.28 12.24 -15.26
CA TYR A 270 -34.00 13.65 -14.99
C TYR A 270 -34.60 14.55 -16.08
N VAL A 271 -34.45 14.19 -17.37
CA VAL A 271 -35.07 14.93 -18.49
C VAL A 271 -36.61 14.91 -18.37
N GLU A 272 -37.21 13.74 -18.10
CA GLU A 272 -38.66 13.62 -17.90
C GLU A 272 -39.17 14.48 -16.73
N GLN A 273 -38.45 14.45 -15.60
CA GLN A 273 -38.79 15.28 -14.45
C GLN A 273 -38.65 16.77 -14.75
N ASN A 274 -37.65 17.18 -15.52
CA ASN A 274 -37.44 18.55 -15.94
C ASN A 274 -38.58 19.02 -16.84
N VAL A 275 -38.97 18.22 -17.83
CA VAL A 275 -40.12 18.48 -18.71
C VAL A 275 -41.42 18.59 -17.90
N ALA A 276 -41.70 17.64 -17.02
CA ALA A 276 -42.90 17.65 -16.18
C ALA A 276 -42.94 18.88 -15.27
N ARG A 277 -41.82 19.29 -14.68
CA ARG A 277 -41.72 20.50 -13.85
C ARG A 277 -42.02 21.76 -14.69
N ASN A 278 -41.41 21.88 -15.88
CA ASN A 278 -41.65 23.03 -16.77
C ASN A 278 -43.12 23.08 -17.23
N ALA A 279 -43.71 21.94 -17.58
CA ALA A 279 -45.13 21.84 -17.94
C ALA A 279 -46.06 22.24 -16.79
N ALA A 280 -45.76 21.84 -15.55
CA ALA A 280 -46.50 22.24 -14.37
C ALA A 280 -46.41 23.76 -14.11
N GLU A 281 -45.20 24.32 -14.22
CA GLU A 281 -45.01 25.78 -14.09
C GLU A 281 -45.76 26.57 -15.21
N ALA A 282 -45.73 26.05 -16.45
CA ALA A 282 -46.45 26.64 -17.56
C ALA A 282 -47.98 26.56 -17.34
N THR A 283 -48.50 25.45 -16.88
CA THR A 283 -49.93 25.27 -16.55
C THR A 283 -50.42 26.28 -15.51
N GLN A 284 -49.64 26.50 -14.44
CA GLN A 284 -49.96 27.48 -13.41
C GLN A 284 -49.94 28.94 -13.99
N SER A 285 -49.01 29.24 -14.90
CA SER A 285 -48.93 30.53 -15.54
C SER A 285 -50.09 30.76 -16.54
N LEU A 286 -50.47 29.70 -17.27
CA LEU A 286 -51.63 29.75 -18.19
C LEU A 286 -52.95 29.97 -17.47
N GLU A 287 -53.13 29.35 -16.30
CA GLU A 287 -54.33 29.56 -15.46
C GLU A 287 -54.49 31.06 -15.13
N PHE A 288 -53.39 31.69 -14.71
CA PHE A 288 -53.39 33.14 -14.46
C PHE A 288 -53.69 33.97 -15.72
N LEU A 289 -53.07 33.64 -16.86
CA LEU A 289 -53.31 34.37 -18.11
C LEU A 289 -54.72 34.16 -18.63
N SER A 290 -55.36 33.02 -18.38
CA SER A 290 -56.71 32.73 -18.79
C SER A 290 -57.75 33.69 -18.13
N GLU A 291 -57.44 34.21 -16.95
CA GLU A 291 -58.23 35.23 -16.26
C GLU A 291 -57.92 36.67 -16.78
N GLN A 292 -56.65 36.93 -17.12
CA GLN A 292 -56.20 38.27 -17.48
C GLN A 292 -56.51 38.66 -18.97
N VAL A 293 -56.39 37.71 -19.90
CA VAL A 293 -56.64 37.95 -21.33
C VAL A 293 -58.04 38.49 -21.63
N PRO A 294 -59.13 37.90 -21.07
CA PRO A 294 -60.50 38.44 -21.27
C PRO A 294 -60.69 39.84 -20.66
N GLU A 295 -60.05 40.12 -19.53
CA GLU A 295 -60.13 41.44 -18.89
C GLU A 295 -59.47 42.54 -19.73
N VAL A 296 -58.29 42.24 -20.28
CA VAL A 296 -57.57 43.20 -21.20
C VAL A 296 -58.31 43.33 -22.49
N ARG A 297 -58.90 42.29 -23.05
CA ARG A 297 -59.75 42.37 -24.25
C ARG A 297 -60.93 43.28 -24.01
N LYS A 298 -61.63 43.13 -22.87
CA LYS A 298 -62.75 44.01 -22.53
C LYS A 298 -62.36 45.49 -22.42
N LYS A 299 -61.16 45.75 -21.87
CA LYS A 299 -60.57 47.10 -21.81
C LYS A 299 -60.29 47.65 -23.23
N LEU A 300 -59.73 46.83 -24.11
CA LEU A 300 -59.50 47.21 -25.52
C LEU A 300 -60.82 47.54 -26.22
N ASP A 301 -61.81 46.69 -26.14
CA ASP A 301 -63.11 46.90 -26.75
C ASP A 301 -63.80 48.21 -26.23
N ALA A 302 -63.69 48.48 -24.91
CA ALA A 302 -64.19 49.70 -24.30
C ALA A 302 -63.40 50.94 -24.79
N ALA A 303 -62.07 50.87 -24.85
CA ALA A 303 -61.23 51.96 -25.36
C ALA A 303 -61.50 52.26 -26.86
N GLN A 304 -61.61 51.21 -27.66
CA GLN A 304 -61.98 51.36 -29.08
C GLN A 304 -63.34 52.03 -29.28
N THR A 305 -64.35 51.61 -28.49
CA THR A 305 -65.69 52.19 -28.51
C THR A 305 -65.65 53.63 -28.08
N ALA A 306 -64.92 54.03 -27.08
CA ALA A 306 -64.76 55.37 -26.60
C ALA A 306 -64.05 56.25 -27.66
N LEU A 307 -62.98 55.76 -28.26
CA LEU A 307 -62.27 56.46 -29.34
C LEU A 307 -63.18 56.74 -30.59
N ASN A 308 -63.88 55.70 -31.07
CA ASN A 308 -64.79 55.78 -32.17
C ASN A 308 -65.92 56.74 -31.86
N LYS A 309 -66.52 56.74 -30.68
CA LYS A 309 -67.54 57.71 -30.30
C LYS A 309 -67.03 59.13 -30.28
N TYR A 310 -65.80 59.33 -29.82
CA TYR A 310 -65.19 60.67 -29.81
C TYR A 310 -64.91 61.19 -31.22
N GLN A 311 -64.33 60.36 -32.12
CA GLN A 311 -64.06 60.70 -33.53
C GLN A 311 -65.29 60.98 -34.31
N THR A 312 -66.41 60.29 -34.11
CA THR A 312 -67.70 60.57 -34.78
C THR A 312 -68.38 61.81 -34.25
N GLY A 313 -68.14 62.24 -33.02
CA GLY A 313 -68.70 63.47 -32.43
C GLY A 313 -67.96 64.74 -32.75
N ASN A 314 -66.64 64.68 -32.99
CA ASN A 314 -65.77 65.87 -33.22
C ASN A 314 -65.16 65.78 -34.63
N ARG A 315 -65.69 66.52 -35.59
CA ARG A 315 -65.19 66.59 -36.98
C ARG A 315 -63.73 67.06 -37.03
N SER A 316 -62.81 66.18 -37.47
CA SER A 316 -61.40 66.47 -37.91
C SER A 316 -60.53 67.17 -36.87
N VAL A 317 -59.95 66.39 -35.96
CA VAL A 317 -58.75 66.78 -35.15
C VAL A 317 -57.57 66.06 -35.76
N ASP A 318 -56.63 66.79 -36.36
CA ASP A 318 -55.39 66.21 -36.91
C ASP A 318 -54.30 66.25 -35.82
N ILE A 319 -53.56 65.14 -35.64
CA ILE A 319 -52.47 65.04 -34.71
C ILE A 319 -51.15 65.39 -35.44
N SER A 320 -50.39 66.36 -34.94
CA SER A 320 -49.10 66.68 -35.52
C SER A 320 -48.11 65.49 -35.36
N ALA A 321 -47.18 65.41 -36.33
CA ALA A 321 -46.13 64.30 -36.30
C ALA A 321 -45.30 64.32 -34.98
N GLU A 322 -45.05 65.51 -34.41
CA GLU A 322 -44.34 65.65 -33.12
C GLU A 322 -45.16 65.08 -31.98
N THR A 323 -46.45 65.35 -31.97
CA THR A 323 -47.35 64.82 -30.94
C THR A 323 -47.52 63.29 -31.06
N GLN A 324 -47.54 62.75 -32.28
CA GLN A 324 -47.55 61.31 -32.52
C GLN A 324 -46.27 60.66 -31.98
N SER A 325 -45.09 61.27 -32.19
CA SER A 325 -43.80 60.73 -31.63
C SER A 325 -43.80 60.70 -30.10
N VAL A 326 -44.44 61.68 -29.42
CA VAL A 326 -44.55 61.66 -27.95
C VAL A 326 -45.54 60.54 -27.50
N LEU A 327 -46.67 60.37 -28.25
CA LEU A 327 -47.58 59.26 -27.99
C LEU A 327 -46.93 57.90 -28.08
N ASP A 328 -46.20 57.66 -29.21
CA ASP A 328 -45.52 56.42 -29.44
C ASP A 328 -44.54 56.09 -28.28
N ARG A 329 -43.81 57.07 -27.76
CA ARG A 329 -42.91 56.91 -26.58
C ARG A 329 -43.68 56.61 -25.30
N ILE A 330 -44.86 57.21 -25.08
CA ILE A 330 -45.66 56.95 -23.92
C ILE A 330 -46.24 55.53 -24.00
N VAL A 331 -46.70 55.10 -25.19
CA VAL A 331 -47.16 53.73 -25.45
C VAL A 331 -46.08 52.72 -25.15
N ASP A 332 -44.82 52.97 -25.65
CA ASP A 332 -43.71 52.10 -25.40
C ASP A 332 -43.36 52.01 -23.88
N LEU A 333 -43.36 53.14 -23.17
CA LEU A 333 -43.19 53.12 -21.71
C LEU A 333 -44.32 52.39 -20.99
N GLU A 334 -45.55 52.53 -21.40
CA GLU A 334 -46.70 51.78 -20.82
C GLU A 334 -46.62 50.28 -21.10
N LYS A 335 -46.15 49.88 -22.29
CA LYS A 335 -45.84 48.51 -22.61
C LYS A 335 -44.79 47.94 -21.65
N GLN A 336 -43.65 48.64 -21.49
CA GLN A 336 -42.62 48.27 -20.54
C GLN A 336 -43.13 48.18 -19.08
N ILE A 337 -43.94 49.16 -18.63
CA ILE A 337 -44.59 49.14 -17.31
C ILE A 337 -45.51 47.93 -17.17
N SER A 338 -46.28 47.58 -18.21
CA SER A 338 -47.19 46.43 -18.21
C SER A 338 -46.42 45.14 -18.14
N GLU A 339 -45.32 44.99 -18.87
CA GLU A 339 -44.41 43.85 -18.79
C GLU A 339 -43.80 43.68 -17.38
N GLN A 340 -43.33 44.80 -16.79
CA GLN A 340 -42.79 44.76 -15.44
C GLN A 340 -43.88 44.50 -14.35
N ASN A 341 -45.08 44.98 -14.55
CA ASN A 341 -46.17 44.64 -13.64
C ASN A 341 -46.62 43.17 -13.73
N LEU A 342 -46.55 42.58 -14.93
CA LEU A 342 -46.78 41.13 -15.08
C LEU A 342 -45.74 40.35 -14.27
N LYS A 343 -44.45 40.67 -14.40
CA LYS A 343 -43.36 40.10 -13.59
C LYS A 343 -43.54 40.34 -12.10
N ARG A 344 -44.00 41.52 -11.69
CA ARG A 344 -44.28 41.82 -10.30
C ARG A 344 -45.36 40.87 -9.74
N THR A 345 -46.44 40.65 -10.45
CA THR A 345 -47.51 39.79 -10.03
C THR A 345 -47.06 38.31 -9.91
N GLU A 346 -46.21 37.90 -10.82
CA GLU A 346 -45.58 36.58 -10.79
C GLU A 346 -44.63 36.45 -9.58
N MET A 347 -43.84 37.49 -9.30
CA MET A 347 -42.93 37.51 -8.15
C MET A 347 -43.67 37.58 -6.79
N GLU A 348 -44.82 38.29 -6.70
CA GLU A 348 -45.66 38.36 -5.47
C GLU A 348 -46.15 36.97 -5.01
N ARG A 349 -46.25 36.00 -5.89
CA ARG A 349 -46.61 34.62 -5.55
C ARG A 349 -45.44 33.82 -4.97
N ARG A 350 -44.16 34.21 -5.31
CA ARG A 350 -42.96 33.46 -4.94
C ARG A 350 -42.13 34.12 -3.84
N PHE A 351 -42.19 35.45 -3.72
CA PHE A 351 -41.35 36.26 -2.85
C PHE A 351 -42.16 37.23 -1.97
N THR A 352 -41.63 37.50 -0.79
CA THR A 352 -42.24 38.57 0.06
C THR A 352 -41.84 39.94 -0.49
N ARG A 353 -42.66 40.95 -0.17
CA ARG A 353 -42.42 42.35 -0.61
C ARG A 353 -41.08 42.96 -0.12
N GLN A 354 -40.46 42.33 0.87
CA GLN A 354 -39.15 42.77 1.41
C GLN A 354 -37.99 42.16 0.68
N HIS A 355 -38.22 41.21 -0.24
CA HIS A 355 -37.15 40.56 -0.98
C HIS A 355 -36.41 41.58 -1.88
N PRO A 356 -35.02 41.57 -1.88
CA PRO A 356 -34.25 42.57 -2.67
C PRO A 356 -34.66 42.63 -4.12
N ASN A 357 -34.89 41.49 -4.78
CA ASN A 357 -35.29 41.44 -6.18
C ASN A 357 -36.69 42.07 -6.41
N PHE A 358 -37.63 41.91 -5.48
CA PHE A 358 -38.94 42.56 -5.57
C PHE A 358 -38.80 44.07 -5.42
N GLN A 359 -38.00 44.56 -4.51
CA GLN A 359 -37.70 46.01 -4.38
C GLN A 359 -37.05 46.62 -5.60
N ALA A 360 -36.03 45.90 -6.18
CA ALA A 360 -35.39 46.33 -7.41
C ALA A 360 -36.38 46.49 -8.58
N LEU A 361 -37.30 45.52 -8.75
CA LEU A 361 -38.35 45.56 -9.74
C LEU A 361 -39.33 46.77 -9.50
N MET A 362 -39.69 46.98 -8.23
CA MET A 362 -40.54 48.13 -7.88
C MET A 362 -39.88 49.48 -8.18
N ASN A 363 -38.57 49.59 -7.94
CA ASN A 363 -37.79 50.78 -8.25
C ASN A 363 -37.77 51.05 -9.79
N GLN A 364 -37.61 49.99 -10.58
CA GLN A 364 -37.65 50.10 -12.05
C GLN A 364 -39.03 50.52 -12.55
N ILE A 365 -40.10 49.93 -12.03
CA ILE A 365 -41.49 50.33 -12.35
C ILE A 365 -41.68 51.80 -11.99
N ASN A 366 -41.23 52.27 -10.85
CA ASN A 366 -41.34 53.67 -10.44
C ASN A 366 -40.55 54.62 -11.34
N GLN A 367 -39.38 54.21 -11.77
CA GLN A 367 -38.56 54.98 -12.73
C GLN A 367 -39.28 55.13 -14.07
N LEU A 368 -39.81 54.05 -14.65
CA LEU A 368 -40.61 54.07 -15.87
C LEU A 368 -41.83 54.96 -15.75
N LYS A 369 -42.55 54.88 -14.61
CA LYS A 369 -43.68 55.76 -14.31
C LYS A 369 -43.31 57.23 -14.22
N SER A 370 -42.13 57.54 -13.65
CA SER A 370 -41.62 58.91 -13.62
C SER A 370 -41.31 59.48 -15.00
N GLN A 371 -40.66 58.65 -15.88
CA GLN A 371 -40.39 59.02 -17.29
C GLN A 371 -41.68 59.26 -18.07
N LYS A 372 -42.73 58.41 -17.87
CA LYS A 372 -44.04 58.55 -18.46
C LYS A 372 -44.68 59.88 -18.02
N ALA A 373 -44.68 60.17 -16.70
CA ALA A 373 -45.26 61.40 -16.16
C ALA A 373 -44.62 62.69 -16.72
N GLU A 374 -43.30 62.65 -17.04
CA GLU A 374 -42.63 63.80 -17.68
C GLU A 374 -43.08 64.03 -19.12
N LEU A 375 -43.30 62.92 -19.90
CA LEU A 375 -43.88 63.06 -21.25
C LEU A 375 -45.36 63.49 -21.23
N GLU A 376 -46.14 63.03 -20.25
CA GLU A 376 -47.55 63.45 -20.04
C GLU A 376 -47.68 64.94 -19.72
N LYS A 377 -46.70 65.55 -19.03
CA LYS A 377 -46.69 67.03 -18.84
C LYS A 377 -46.56 67.80 -20.20
N GLN A 378 -45.76 67.23 -21.14
CA GLN A 378 -45.64 67.85 -22.47
C GLN A 378 -46.99 67.87 -23.24
N ILE A 379 -47.78 66.77 -23.10
CA ILE A 379 -49.13 66.65 -23.65
C ILE A 379 -50.10 67.64 -22.97
N GLY A 380 -49.90 67.93 -21.70
CA GLY A 380 -50.74 68.87 -20.90
C GLY A 380 -50.73 70.32 -21.43
N THR A 381 -49.87 70.69 -22.35
CA THR A 381 -49.81 72.03 -23.01
C THR A 381 -50.68 72.14 -24.26
N LEU A 382 -51.26 71.04 -24.77
CA LEU A 382 -52.11 70.97 -25.94
C LEU A 382 -53.56 71.44 -25.67
N PRO A 383 -54.32 71.82 -26.71
CA PRO A 383 -55.78 72.09 -26.59
C PRO A 383 -56.54 70.88 -26.01
N SER A 384 -57.57 71.11 -25.22
CA SER A 384 -58.35 70.09 -24.53
C SER A 384 -58.92 68.97 -25.43
N THR A 385 -59.32 69.35 -26.66
CA THR A 385 -59.82 68.41 -27.67
C THR A 385 -58.74 67.48 -28.20
N GLN A 386 -57.49 67.96 -28.38
CA GLN A 386 -56.35 67.16 -28.78
C GLN A 386 -55.87 66.30 -27.65
N GLN A 387 -55.87 66.77 -26.40
CA GLN A 387 -55.50 65.94 -25.22
C GLN A 387 -56.44 64.75 -25.07
N GLU A 388 -57.77 64.94 -25.25
CA GLU A 388 -58.72 63.84 -25.08
C GLU A 388 -58.61 62.81 -26.22
N LEU A 389 -58.38 63.27 -27.48
CA LEU A 389 -58.11 62.37 -28.60
C LEU A 389 -56.86 61.54 -28.37
N LEU A 390 -55.77 62.17 -27.95
CA LEU A 390 -54.48 61.50 -27.64
C LEU A 390 -54.64 60.47 -26.49
N ARG A 391 -55.37 60.83 -25.42
CA ARG A 391 -55.67 59.96 -24.34
C ARG A 391 -56.42 58.69 -24.80
N LEU A 392 -57.46 58.82 -25.60
CA LEU A 392 -58.24 57.74 -26.13
C LEU A 392 -57.47 56.87 -27.12
N THR A 393 -56.63 57.51 -28.01
CA THR A 393 -55.76 56.79 -28.94
C THR A 393 -54.70 55.97 -28.16
N ARG A 394 -54.07 56.60 -27.17
CA ARG A 394 -53.12 55.89 -26.25
C ARG A 394 -53.81 54.70 -25.57
N ASP A 395 -54.99 54.89 -25.00
CA ASP A 395 -55.72 53.82 -24.25
C ASP A 395 -56.04 52.62 -25.17
N VAL A 396 -56.35 52.87 -26.47
CA VAL A 396 -56.52 51.79 -27.45
C VAL A 396 -55.20 51.12 -27.78
N GLU A 397 -54.16 51.89 -28.07
CA GLU A 397 -52.87 51.37 -28.50
C GLU A 397 -52.20 50.57 -27.40
N VAL A 398 -52.17 51.08 -26.17
CA VAL A 398 -51.66 50.35 -24.99
C VAL A 398 -52.44 49.07 -24.74
N SER A 399 -53.81 49.14 -24.81
CA SER A 399 -54.62 47.92 -24.56
C SER A 399 -54.42 46.89 -25.67
N SER A 400 -54.23 47.34 -26.94
CA SER A 400 -53.98 46.46 -28.07
C SER A 400 -52.61 45.77 -27.95
N GLU A 401 -51.54 46.52 -27.63
CA GLU A 401 -50.20 45.99 -27.41
C GLU A 401 -50.17 45.02 -26.22
N THR A 402 -50.83 45.39 -25.12
CA THR A 402 -50.93 44.52 -23.97
C THR A 402 -51.67 43.22 -24.28
N TYR A 403 -52.78 43.29 -25.03
CA TYR A 403 -53.53 42.13 -25.47
C TYR A 403 -52.70 41.20 -26.35
N ALA A 404 -52.00 41.76 -27.35
CA ALA A 404 -51.12 41.02 -28.26
C ALA A 404 -49.95 40.34 -27.49
N MET A 405 -49.36 41.05 -26.52
CA MET A 405 -48.31 40.53 -25.66
C MET A 405 -48.81 39.34 -24.81
N LEU A 406 -49.97 39.48 -24.17
CA LEU A 406 -50.55 38.41 -23.36
C LEU A 406 -50.92 37.18 -24.20
N LEU A 407 -51.46 37.42 -25.42
CA LEU A 407 -51.81 36.33 -26.33
C LEU A 407 -50.56 35.56 -26.81
N ASN A 408 -49.51 36.27 -27.17
CA ASN A 408 -48.23 35.65 -27.53
C ASN A 408 -47.64 34.83 -26.37
N LYS A 409 -47.71 35.38 -25.14
CA LYS A 409 -47.26 34.65 -23.93
C LYS A 409 -48.08 33.44 -23.63
N THR A 410 -49.36 33.49 -23.85
CA THR A 410 -50.27 32.35 -23.73
C THR A 410 -49.89 31.24 -24.73
N GLN A 411 -49.64 31.58 -25.99
CA GLN A 411 -49.22 30.60 -26.99
C GLN A 411 -47.88 29.98 -26.67
N GLU A 412 -46.89 30.79 -26.22
CA GLU A 412 -45.61 30.27 -25.78
C GLU A 412 -45.74 29.24 -24.63
N LEU A 413 -46.52 29.59 -23.62
CA LEU A 413 -46.73 28.71 -22.46
C LEU A 413 -47.60 27.48 -22.82
N ASP A 414 -48.53 27.55 -23.75
CA ASP A 414 -49.28 26.39 -24.24
C ASP A 414 -48.32 25.35 -24.92
N ILE A 415 -47.33 25.83 -25.69
CA ILE A 415 -46.29 24.97 -26.29
C ILE A 415 -45.47 24.27 -25.18
N ILE A 416 -45.05 25.02 -24.15
CA ILE A 416 -44.31 24.46 -23.00
C ILE A 416 -45.15 23.44 -22.23
N ARG A 417 -46.46 23.75 -21.98
CA ARG A 417 -47.39 22.84 -21.31
C ARG A 417 -47.58 21.53 -22.08
N ALA A 418 -47.58 21.60 -23.42
CA ALA A 418 -47.68 20.40 -24.26
C ALA A 418 -46.49 19.45 -24.12
N GLY A 419 -45.50 19.79 -23.35
CA GLY A 419 -44.37 18.93 -23.03
C GLY A 419 -43.37 18.72 -24.18
N THR A 420 -43.43 19.56 -25.21
CA THR A 420 -42.55 19.41 -26.39
C THR A 420 -41.20 20.10 -26.25
N VAL A 421 -41.04 20.96 -25.23
CA VAL A 421 -39.81 21.74 -25.04
C VAL A 421 -39.33 21.69 -23.59
N GLY A 422 -38.32 20.89 -23.32
CA GLY A 422 -37.52 20.98 -22.12
C GLY A 422 -36.32 21.88 -22.34
N ASN A 423 -35.75 22.43 -21.26
CA ASN A 423 -34.48 23.16 -21.30
C ASN A 423 -33.27 22.28 -21.03
N VAL A 424 -33.47 20.98 -21.01
CA VAL A 424 -32.43 19.96 -20.74
C VAL A 424 -32.51 18.94 -21.87
N ARG A 425 -31.36 18.59 -22.41
CA ARG A 425 -31.21 17.51 -23.40
C ARG A 425 -30.00 16.67 -23.11
N ILE A 426 -30.08 15.38 -23.41
CA ILE A 426 -28.92 14.48 -23.42
C ILE A 426 -28.10 14.81 -24.69
N VAL A 427 -26.82 15.10 -24.51
CA VAL A 427 -25.86 15.37 -25.60
C VAL A 427 -25.16 14.09 -25.97
N ASP A 428 -24.57 13.44 -24.97
CA ASP A 428 -23.95 12.13 -25.10
C ASP A 428 -24.67 11.14 -24.20
N HIS A 429 -25.09 10.02 -24.78
CA HIS A 429 -25.67 8.89 -24.05
C HIS A 429 -24.63 8.27 -23.16
N ALA A 430 -25.09 7.49 -22.17
CA ALA A 430 -24.19 6.81 -21.25
C ALA A 430 -23.31 5.81 -22.01
N ASP A 431 -22.00 5.89 -21.79
CA ASP A 431 -21.00 5.00 -22.36
C ASP A 431 -19.87 4.77 -21.35
N ALA A 432 -19.15 3.67 -21.49
CA ALA A 432 -18.02 3.31 -20.60
C ALA A 432 -16.90 2.68 -21.44
N ASP A 433 -15.65 3.05 -21.12
CA ASP A 433 -14.49 2.37 -21.69
C ASP A 433 -14.32 1.01 -21.01
N ILE A 434 -14.66 -0.05 -21.74
CA ILE A 434 -14.60 -1.44 -21.28
C ILE A 434 -13.14 -1.95 -21.26
N ASP A 435 -12.28 -1.39 -22.11
CA ASP A 435 -10.89 -1.83 -22.25
C ASP A 435 -9.98 -1.25 -21.15
N ASP A 436 -10.30 -0.06 -20.62
CA ASP A 436 -9.46 0.64 -19.62
C ASP A 436 -10.21 0.92 -18.30
N PRO A 437 -10.23 -0.04 -17.36
CA PRO A 437 -10.87 0.17 -16.07
C PRO A 437 -10.13 1.23 -15.23
N VAL A 438 -10.89 2.14 -14.61
CA VAL A 438 -10.36 3.25 -13.81
C VAL A 438 -9.67 2.75 -12.52
N LYS A 439 -10.12 1.64 -11.97
CA LYS A 439 -9.56 0.99 -10.77
C LYS A 439 -9.49 -0.53 -10.96
N PRO A 440 -8.52 -1.22 -10.33
CA PRO A 440 -7.37 -0.68 -9.63
C PRO A 440 -6.29 -0.16 -10.61
N ASN A 441 -5.52 0.85 -10.19
CA ASN A 441 -4.36 1.31 -10.97
C ASN A 441 -3.25 0.25 -10.87
N LYS A 442 -3.23 -0.71 -11.80
CA LYS A 442 -2.32 -1.86 -11.82
C LYS A 442 -0.83 -1.47 -11.69
N PRO A 443 -0.30 -0.47 -12.47
CA PRO A 443 1.08 -0.04 -12.32
C PRO A 443 1.41 0.50 -10.92
N LEU A 444 0.51 1.31 -10.35
CA LEU A 444 0.71 1.91 -9.03
C LEU A 444 0.80 0.85 -7.92
N ILE A 445 -0.06 -0.16 -7.97
CA ILE A 445 -0.06 -1.27 -7.00
C ILE A 445 1.25 -2.05 -7.07
N VAL A 446 1.71 -2.40 -8.28
CA VAL A 446 2.95 -3.16 -8.47
C VAL A 446 4.16 -2.34 -8.00
N ILE A 447 4.22 -1.05 -8.31
CA ILE A 447 5.28 -0.16 -7.84
C ILE A 447 5.25 -0.06 -6.31
N ALA A 448 4.08 0.19 -5.71
CA ALA A 448 3.92 0.30 -4.26
C ALA A 448 4.32 -0.99 -3.54
N ALA A 449 3.89 -2.16 -4.03
CA ALA A 449 4.26 -3.47 -3.50
C ALA A 449 5.77 -3.73 -3.60
N THR A 450 6.38 -3.36 -4.73
CA THR A 450 7.83 -3.51 -4.96
C THR A 450 8.64 -2.62 -4.00
N LEU A 451 8.23 -1.36 -3.82
CA LEU A 451 8.88 -0.43 -2.89
C LEU A 451 8.73 -0.90 -1.42
N LEU A 452 7.54 -1.37 -1.05
CA LEU A 452 7.31 -1.95 0.27
C LEU A 452 8.18 -3.17 0.50
N GLY A 453 8.28 -4.07 -0.48
CA GLY A 453 9.14 -5.24 -0.45
C GLY A 453 10.61 -4.87 -0.29
N LEU A 454 11.10 -3.86 -1.02
CA LEU A 454 12.47 -3.36 -0.91
C LEU A 454 12.75 -2.78 0.49
N MET A 455 11.82 -2.00 1.02
CA MET A 455 11.93 -1.42 2.36
C MET A 455 11.98 -2.49 3.45
N LEU A 456 11.08 -3.48 3.39
CA LEU A 456 11.05 -4.60 4.34
C LEU A 456 12.28 -5.49 4.22
N ALA A 457 12.75 -5.77 3.00
CA ALA A 457 13.95 -6.56 2.76
C ALA A 457 15.20 -5.88 3.34
N THR A 458 15.35 -4.59 3.11
CA THR A 458 16.47 -3.81 3.65
C THR A 458 16.42 -3.74 5.18
N ALA A 459 15.24 -3.44 5.74
CA ALA A 459 15.03 -3.44 7.20
C ALA A 459 15.37 -4.80 7.83
N PHE A 460 14.90 -5.89 7.22
CA PHE A 460 15.20 -7.25 7.68
C PHE A 460 16.69 -7.55 7.68
N VAL A 461 17.40 -7.18 6.61
CA VAL A 461 18.86 -7.38 6.51
C VAL A 461 19.60 -6.61 7.58
N TYR A 462 19.25 -5.34 7.82
CA TYR A 462 19.91 -4.53 8.86
C TYR A 462 19.59 -5.02 10.27
N VAL A 463 18.35 -5.42 10.55
CA VAL A 463 18.00 -6.02 11.86
C VAL A 463 18.79 -7.31 12.07
N ARG A 464 18.87 -8.18 11.06
CA ARG A 464 19.67 -9.40 11.11
C ARG A 464 21.14 -9.12 11.36
N GLU A 465 21.71 -8.10 10.70
CA GLU A 465 23.12 -7.70 10.88
C GLU A 465 23.36 -7.13 12.29
N ALA A 466 22.46 -6.29 12.79
CA ALA A 466 22.53 -5.73 14.14
C ALA A 466 22.43 -6.78 15.26
N LEU A 467 21.80 -7.92 14.96
CA LEU A 467 21.70 -9.05 15.88
C LEU A 467 22.96 -9.94 15.88
N LYS A 468 23.88 -9.81 14.92
CA LYS A 468 25.17 -10.49 14.93
C LYS A 468 26.06 -9.88 16.00
N ARG A 469 26.53 -10.72 16.92
CA ARG A 469 27.32 -10.28 18.09
C ARG A 469 28.82 -10.60 17.97
N GLY A 470 29.28 -11.17 16.87
CA GLY A 470 30.65 -11.57 16.67
C GLY A 470 31.57 -10.41 16.25
N VAL A 471 32.79 -10.36 16.83
CA VAL A 471 33.84 -9.40 16.46
C VAL A 471 34.28 -9.64 15.03
N GLU A 472 34.36 -8.59 14.25
CA GLU A 472 34.85 -8.62 12.87
C GLU A 472 36.14 -7.81 12.70
N ASN A 473 36.43 -6.86 13.59
CA ASN A 473 37.66 -6.07 13.56
C ASN A 473 38.56 -6.41 14.80
N PRO A 474 39.84 -6.81 14.61
CA PRO A 474 40.74 -7.08 15.72
C PRO A 474 40.97 -5.88 16.65
N GLU A 475 40.84 -4.64 16.15
CA GLU A 475 40.91 -3.43 16.99
C GLU A 475 39.86 -3.42 18.11
N GLU A 476 38.68 -4.01 17.92
CA GLU A 476 37.68 -4.13 18.96
C GLU A 476 38.18 -4.96 20.14
N ILE A 477 39.01 -5.99 19.87
CA ILE A 477 39.66 -6.81 20.88
C ILE A 477 40.77 -6.00 21.58
N GLU A 478 41.58 -5.25 20.81
CA GLU A 478 42.67 -4.43 21.36
C GLU A 478 42.15 -3.29 22.23
N ARG A 479 41.04 -2.66 21.86
CA ARG A 479 40.33 -1.65 22.69
C ARG A 479 39.89 -2.21 24.06
N SER A 480 39.65 -3.52 24.15
CA SER A 480 39.38 -4.19 25.44
C SER A 480 40.62 -4.46 26.28
N GLY A 481 41.81 -4.00 25.81
CA GLY A 481 43.08 -4.14 26.51
C GLY A 481 43.68 -5.53 26.39
N ILE A 482 43.41 -6.25 25.30
CA ILE A 482 44.04 -7.56 25.00
C ILE A 482 44.76 -7.46 23.64
N PRO A 483 46.09 -7.55 23.58
CA PRO A 483 46.81 -7.44 22.33
C PRO A 483 46.52 -8.62 21.41
N VAL A 484 46.35 -8.34 20.09
CA VAL A 484 46.16 -9.35 19.07
C VAL A 484 47.57 -9.72 18.50
N TYR A 485 47.99 -10.96 18.79
CA TYR A 485 49.29 -11.46 18.38
C TYR A 485 49.39 -11.84 16.90
N ALA A 486 48.27 -12.29 16.34
CA ALA A 486 48.17 -12.60 14.93
C ALA A 486 46.71 -12.64 14.51
N ALA A 487 46.42 -12.19 13.29
CA ALA A 487 45.17 -12.40 12.57
C ALA A 487 45.40 -13.47 11.49
N ILE A 488 44.72 -14.62 11.61
CA ILE A 488 44.87 -15.76 10.72
C ILE A 488 43.72 -15.73 9.71
N PRO A 489 44.00 -15.55 8.40
CA PRO A 489 42.94 -15.51 7.39
C PRO A 489 42.23 -16.84 7.25
N PHE A 490 40.95 -16.79 6.85
CA PHE A 490 40.20 -18.00 6.47
C PHE A 490 40.85 -18.63 5.21
N SER A 491 41.13 -19.93 5.27
CA SER A 491 41.63 -20.71 4.15
C SER A 491 40.57 -21.70 3.64
N GLU A 492 40.23 -21.59 2.34
CA GLU A 492 39.32 -22.56 1.71
C GLU A 492 39.92 -23.97 1.67
N LYS A 493 41.29 -24.05 1.51
CA LYS A 493 42.01 -25.33 1.52
C LYS A 493 41.89 -26.02 2.87
N GLN A 494 41.90 -25.27 3.98
CA GLN A 494 41.66 -25.81 5.31
C GLN A 494 40.23 -26.43 5.39
N GLY A 495 39.23 -25.78 4.79
CA GLY A 495 37.87 -26.33 4.72
C GLY A 495 37.79 -27.69 4.00
N ALA A 496 38.61 -27.88 2.95
CA ALA A 496 38.72 -29.16 2.26
C ALA A 496 39.43 -30.22 3.14
N LEU A 497 40.48 -29.83 3.90
CA LEU A 497 41.16 -30.72 4.85
C LEU A 497 40.24 -31.14 6.00
N GLU A 498 39.41 -30.23 6.51
CA GLU A 498 38.40 -30.55 7.56
C GLU A 498 37.34 -31.54 7.05
N LYS A 499 36.85 -31.38 5.83
CA LYS A 499 35.95 -32.39 5.22
C LYS A 499 36.59 -33.76 5.08
N ARG A 500 37.85 -33.82 4.74
CA ARG A 500 38.64 -35.08 4.70
C ARG A 500 38.81 -35.65 6.10
N LEU A 501 39.13 -34.82 7.10
CA LEU A 501 39.28 -35.22 8.50
C LEU A 501 37.96 -35.74 9.09
N ALA A 502 36.82 -35.16 8.74
CA ALA A 502 35.51 -35.68 9.13
C ALA A 502 35.26 -37.12 8.65
N ASN A 503 35.85 -37.49 7.52
CA ASN A 503 35.84 -38.82 6.92
C ASN A 503 37.09 -39.68 7.26
N TYR A 504 37.81 -39.37 8.35
CA TYR A 504 39.10 -39.95 8.72
C TYR A 504 39.13 -41.49 8.60
N LYS A 505 38.11 -42.20 9.05
CA LYS A 505 38.01 -43.67 9.00
C LYS A 505 37.97 -44.20 7.54
N ARG A 506 37.56 -43.41 6.57
CA ARG A 506 37.48 -43.77 5.14
C ARG A 506 38.66 -43.20 4.30
N ASP A 507 39.41 -42.23 4.85
CA ASP A 507 40.49 -41.60 4.15
C ASP A 507 41.74 -42.52 4.12
N LYS A 508 41.97 -43.18 3.00
CA LYS A 508 43.12 -44.04 2.74
C LYS A 508 44.37 -43.25 2.28
N SER A 509 44.28 -41.95 2.13
CA SER A 509 45.40 -41.08 1.69
C SER A 509 46.43 -41.02 2.83
N SER A 510 47.74 -41.02 2.47
CA SER A 510 48.86 -40.80 3.41
C SER A 510 49.14 -39.33 3.67
N ALA A 511 48.41 -38.38 2.99
CA ALA A 511 48.65 -36.96 3.06
C ALA A 511 48.30 -36.39 4.44
N SER A 512 49.06 -35.43 4.93
CA SER A 512 48.82 -34.73 6.20
C SER A 512 47.46 -34.01 6.24
N TYR A 513 46.94 -33.78 7.41
CA TYR A 513 45.78 -32.87 7.65
C TYR A 513 46.23 -31.45 8.06
N LEU A 514 47.53 -31.20 8.17
CA LEU A 514 48.07 -29.91 8.52
C LEU A 514 48.17 -29.01 7.27
N LEU A 515 47.57 -27.81 7.34
CA LEU A 515 47.61 -26.83 6.24
C LEU A 515 49.06 -26.43 5.93
N THR A 516 49.86 -26.20 6.96
CA THR A 516 51.29 -25.80 6.85
C THR A 516 52.16 -26.80 6.12
N ILE A 517 51.76 -28.08 6.01
CA ILE A 517 52.43 -29.11 5.24
C ILE A 517 51.83 -29.22 3.84
N ASN A 518 50.50 -29.18 3.71
CA ASN A 518 49.82 -29.36 2.42
C ASN A 518 49.93 -28.11 1.53
N ASP A 519 49.95 -26.93 2.13
CA ASP A 519 50.08 -25.68 1.41
C ASP A 519 50.94 -24.67 2.20
N PRO A 520 52.26 -24.76 2.03
CA PRO A 520 53.19 -23.85 2.69
C PRO A 520 53.08 -22.39 2.27
N ALA A 521 52.46 -22.11 1.10
CA ALA A 521 52.25 -20.76 0.56
C ALA A 521 50.89 -20.14 0.93
N ASP A 522 50.01 -20.88 1.63
CA ASP A 522 48.74 -20.34 2.09
C ASP A 522 48.94 -19.16 3.05
N LEU A 523 48.11 -18.13 2.92
CA LEU A 523 48.18 -16.93 3.76
C LEU A 523 48.02 -17.23 5.26
N ALA A 524 47.23 -18.24 5.61
CA ALA A 524 47.09 -18.67 7.00
C ALA A 524 48.40 -19.33 7.49
N THR A 525 49.13 -20.02 6.62
CA THR A 525 50.47 -20.56 6.93
C THR A 525 51.46 -19.45 7.21
N GLU A 526 51.47 -18.38 6.37
CA GLU A 526 52.33 -17.20 6.60
C GLU A 526 51.97 -16.48 7.91
N ALA A 527 50.67 -16.32 8.20
CA ALA A 527 50.22 -15.77 9.50
C ALA A 527 50.73 -16.59 10.70
N MET A 528 50.78 -17.95 10.58
CA MET A 528 51.36 -18.82 11.60
C MET A 528 52.88 -18.64 11.73
N ARG A 529 53.61 -18.37 10.64
CA ARG A 529 55.04 -18.04 10.69
C ARG A 529 55.27 -16.70 11.39
N SER A 530 54.46 -15.70 11.13
CA SER A 530 54.50 -14.43 11.84
C SER A 530 54.18 -14.60 13.31
N LEU A 531 53.15 -15.40 13.66
CA LEU A 531 52.81 -15.72 15.04
C LEU A 531 54.00 -16.39 15.76
N ARG A 532 54.69 -17.35 15.12
CA ARG A 532 55.92 -17.96 15.67
C ARG A 532 56.96 -16.90 16.06
N THR A 533 57.14 -15.88 15.21
CA THR A 533 58.13 -14.81 15.46
C THR A 533 57.69 -13.95 16.65
N SER A 534 56.43 -13.52 16.71
CA SER A 534 55.86 -12.78 17.84
C SER A 534 55.93 -13.58 19.14
N LEU A 535 55.63 -14.88 19.05
CA LEU A 535 55.70 -15.80 20.21
C LEU A 535 57.12 -15.99 20.72
N HIS A 536 58.13 -16.00 19.86
CA HIS A 536 59.54 -16.11 20.27
C HIS A 536 59.91 -14.97 21.23
N PHE A 537 59.52 -13.75 20.96
CA PHE A 537 59.77 -12.62 21.85
C PHE A 537 58.96 -12.73 23.15
N ALA A 538 57.66 -13.14 23.07
CA ALA A 538 56.81 -13.31 24.22
C ALA A 538 57.31 -14.42 25.20
N MET A 539 57.99 -15.41 24.67
CA MET A 539 58.53 -16.55 25.46
C MET A 539 59.87 -16.24 26.14
N ILE A 540 60.59 -15.16 25.75
CA ILE A 540 61.86 -14.76 26.39
C ILE A 540 61.66 -14.44 27.89
N GLU A 541 60.53 -13.81 28.18
CA GLU A 541 60.17 -13.40 29.57
C GLU A 541 59.35 -14.48 30.32
N ALA A 542 59.09 -15.61 29.66
CA ALA A 542 58.23 -16.66 30.23
C ALA A 542 58.97 -17.46 31.31
N LYS A 543 58.22 -17.95 32.31
CA LYS A 543 58.77 -18.78 33.42
C LYS A 543 59.33 -20.11 32.95
N ASN A 544 58.84 -20.62 31.81
CA ASN A 544 59.27 -21.88 31.21
C ASN A 544 58.94 -21.92 29.73
N ASN A 545 59.30 -22.98 29.03
CA ASN A 545 59.07 -23.19 27.60
C ASN A 545 57.71 -23.78 27.24
N ILE A 546 56.69 -23.60 28.10
CA ILE A 546 55.35 -24.17 27.95
C ILE A 546 54.37 -23.10 27.46
N LEU A 547 53.75 -23.35 26.33
CA LEU A 547 52.66 -22.56 25.78
C LEU A 547 51.32 -23.26 25.96
N MET A 548 50.36 -22.60 26.55
CA MET A 548 48.96 -23.04 26.57
C MET A 548 48.15 -22.25 25.56
N ILE A 549 47.38 -22.96 24.74
CA ILE A 549 46.38 -22.38 23.83
C ILE A 549 44.99 -22.79 24.26
N THR A 550 44.15 -21.82 24.51
CA THR A 550 42.73 -22.00 24.89
C THR A 550 41.86 -21.09 24.05
N GLY A 551 40.54 -21.02 24.34
CA GLY A 551 39.59 -20.09 23.68
C GLY A 551 38.32 -19.94 24.50
N PRO A 552 37.47 -18.94 24.21
CA PRO A 552 36.25 -18.73 24.96
C PRO A 552 35.27 -19.90 24.80
N SER A 553 35.01 -20.33 23.57
CA SER A 553 33.96 -21.31 23.22
C SER A 553 34.48 -22.40 22.27
N PRO A 554 33.70 -23.47 22.04
CA PRO A 554 34.00 -24.48 21.03
C PRO A 554 33.96 -23.91 19.61
N GLY A 555 34.72 -24.53 18.68
CA GLY A 555 34.65 -24.15 17.25
C GLY A 555 35.46 -22.91 16.83
N VAL A 556 36.20 -22.28 17.76
CA VAL A 556 37.05 -21.11 17.45
C VAL A 556 38.31 -21.48 16.71
N GLY A 557 38.66 -22.75 16.56
CA GLY A 557 39.83 -23.24 15.83
C GLY A 557 41.07 -23.43 16.66
N LYS A 558 40.99 -23.66 17.98
CA LYS A 558 42.11 -23.90 18.88
C LYS A 558 43.08 -24.94 18.32
N SER A 559 42.60 -26.17 18.14
CA SER A 559 43.43 -27.30 17.71
C SER A 559 43.97 -27.13 16.29
N PHE A 560 43.30 -26.38 15.41
CA PHE A 560 43.84 -25.94 14.11
C PHE A 560 45.05 -25.06 14.32
N VAL A 561 44.90 -24.01 15.14
CA VAL A 561 46.03 -23.07 15.44
C VAL A 561 47.15 -23.83 16.15
N THR A 562 46.83 -24.60 17.17
CA THR A 562 47.82 -25.33 18.00
C THR A 562 48.64 -26.31 17.17
N SER A 563 48.01 -27.14 16.32
CA SER A 563 48.67 -28.16 15.52
C SER A 563 49.55 -27.55 14.40
N ASN A 564 49.04 -26.53 13.71
CA ASN A 564 49.78 -25.87 12.63
C ASN A 564 50.93 -25.00 13.17
N LEU A 565 50.75 -24.32 14.30
CA LEU A 565 51.80 -23.58 14.96
C LEU A 565 52.92 -24.54 15.46
N ALA A 566 52.57 -25.66 16.05
CA ALA A 566 53.54 -26.70 16.43
C ALA A 566 54.36 -27.18 15.25
N ALA A 567 53.70 -27.40 14.11
CA ALA A 567 54.38 -27.80 12.88
C ALA A 567 55.35 -26.73 12.37
N VAL A 568 54.94 -25.44 12.33
CA VAL A 568 55.75 -24.30 11.88
C VAL A 568 56.98 -24.10 12.79
N ILE A 569 56.84 -24.33 14.12
CA ILE A 569 57.95 -24.20 15.05
C ILE A 569 58.92 -25.39 14.87
N ALA A 570 58.41 -26.62 14.70
CA ALA A 570 59.23 -27.79 14.46
C ALA A 570 60.03 -27.70 13.13
N GLN A 571 59.41 -27.13 12.08
CA GLN A 571 60.08 -26.86 10.80
C GLN A 571 61.27 -25.89 10.92
N SER A 572 61.31 -25.04 11.96
CA SER A 572 62.44 -24.15 12.23
C SER A 572 63.61 -24.86 12.96
N GLY A 573 63.56 -26.19 13.15
CA GLY A 573 64.61 -26.99 13.76
C GLY A 573 64.45 -27.18 15.27
N LYS A 574 63.44 -26.59 15.94
CA LYS A 574 63.21 -26.77 17.38
C LYS A 574 62.49 -28.10 17.65
N LYS A 575 62.87 -28.75 18.76
CA LYS A 575 62.17 -29.96 19.25
C LYS A 575 60.89 -29.54 19.96
N VAL A 576 59.74 -29.88 19.36
CA VAL A 576 58.39 -29.48 19.85
C VAL A 576 57.62 -30.69 20.33
N LEU A 577 56.99 -30.57 21.49
CA LEU A 577 56.00 -31.53 21.98
C LEU A 577 54.59 -30.85 21.94
N LEU A 578 53.67 -31.46 21.22
CA LEU A 578 52.29 -31.10 21.20
C LEU A 578 51.49 -32.04 22.12
N VAL A 579 50.77 -31.51 23.08
CA VAL A 579 49.99 -32.27 24.05
C VAL A 579 48.52 -31.97 23.93
N ASP A 580 47.68 -32.98 23.69
CA ASP A 580 46.23 -32.86 23.68
C ASP A 580 45.71 -32.95 25.15
N ALA A 581 45.47 -31.79 25.74
CA ALA A 581 44.93 -31.67 27.07
C ALA A 581 43.40 -31.53 27.11
N ASP A 582 42.72 -31.60 25.95
CA ASP A 582 41.26 -31.73 25.90
C ASP A 582 40.87 -33.22 26.08
N MET A 583 40.96 -33.70 27.31
CA MET A 583 40.61 -35.06 27.66
C MET A 583 39.08 -35.34 27.64
N ARG A 584 38.26 -34.38 27.16
CA ARG A 584 36.80 -34.52 27.00
C ARG A 584 36.39 -34.74 25.55
N LYS A 585 37.01 -33.98 24.61
CA LYS A 585 36.67 -34.01 23.19
C LYS A 585 37.94 -33.89 22.30
N GLY A 586 39.10 -34.23 22.82
CA GLY A 586 40.33 -34.15 22.11
C GLY A 586 40.30 -34.95 20.79
N TYR A 587 40.81 -34.36 19.73
CA TYR A 587 40.91 -35.00 18.42
C TYR A 587 42.24 -34.77 17.68
N LEU A 588 43.23 -34.21 18.37
CA LEU A 588 44.58 -34.01 17.80
C LEU A 588 45.19 -35.32 17.25
N HIS A 589 44.88 -36.47 17.87
CA HIS A 589 45.29 -37.78 17.36
C HIS A 589 44.86 -38.01 15.90
N LYS A 590 43.69 -37.53 15.49
CA LYS A 590 43.22 -37.64 14.10
C LYS A 590 43.94 -36.68 13.19
N VAL A 591 44.15 -35.44 13.62
CA VAL A 591 44.87 -34.42 12.88
C VAL A 591 46.33 -34.83 12.63
N MET A 592 46.97 -35.37 13.67
CA MET A 592 48.39 -35.79 13.66
C MET A 592 48.58 -37.23 13.18
N ARG A 593 47.48 -37.96 12.90
CA ARG A 593 47.49 -39.37 12.45
C ARG A 593 48.25 -40.30 13.44
N CYS A 594 47.98 -40.16 14.72
CA CYS A 594 48.57 -40.96 15.76
C CYS A 594 47.52 -41.78 16.52
N GLN A 595 47.97 -42.69 17.41
CA GLN A 595 47.07 -43.46 18.23
C GLN A 595 46.47 -42.59 19.34
N GLY A 596 45.14 -42.64 19.51
CA GLY A 596 44.42 -41.83 20.50
C GLY A 596 44.32 -42.49 21.90
N GLU A 597 44.50 -43.83 21.98
CA GLU A 597 44.22 -44.61 23.17
C GLU A 597 45.31 -44.57 24.26
N LYS A 598 46.55 -44.21 23.90
CA LYS A 598 47.67 -44.02 24.81
C LYS A 598 48.06 -42.53 24.84
N GLY A 599 47.87 -41.88 25.97
CA GLY A 599 48.10 -40.46 26.04
C GLY A 599 48.20 -39.87 27.44
N LEU A 600 47.84 -38.54 27.52
CA LEU A 600 47.98 -37.76 28.75
C LEU A 600 47.25 -38.38 29.94
N SER A 601 46.00 -38.79 29.77
CA SER A 601 45.18 -39.36 30.87
C SER A 601 45.82 -40.67 31.44
N ASP A 602 46.45 -41.47 30.56
CA ASP A 602 47.04 -42.74 30.98
C ASP A 602 48.36 -42.49 31.68
N ILE A 603 49.13 -41.49 31.29
CA ILE A 603 50.35 -41.06 32.03
C ILE A 603 49.95 -40.58 33.42
N LEU A 604 48.99 -39.67 33.52
CA LEU A 604 48.55 -39.05 34.78
C LEU A 604 47.97 -40.06 35.75
N SER A 605 47.29 -41.11 35.24
CA SER A 605 46.78 -42.22 36.04
C SER A 605 47.83 -43.29 36.35
N GLY A 606 49.08 -43.14 35.88
CA GLY A 606 50.15 -44.10 36.13
C GLY A 606 50.06 -45.42 35.38
N ARG A 607 49.21 -45.49 34.31
CA ARG A 607 49.00 -46.75 33.55
C ARG A 607 50.12 -47.01 32.53
N ILE A 608 50.72 -45.97 32.02
CA ILE A 608 51.81 -46.03 31.04
C ILE A 608 52.93 -45.07 31.41
N THR A 609 54.12 -45.31 30.88
CA THR A 609 55.26 -44.39 31.04
C THR A 609 55.19 -43.22 30.06
N LEU A 610 55.86 -42.12 30.34
CA LEU A 610 55.97 -40.97 29.43
C LEU A 610 56.47 -41.40 28.04
N PHE A 611 57.47 -42.25 27.95
CA PHE A 611 58.07 -42.71 26.69
C PHE A 611 57.11 -43.55 25.85
N ASP A 612 56.18 -44.30 26.48
CA ASP A 612 55.18 -45.10 25.80
C ASP A 612 54.06 -44.23 25.15
N ALA A 613 53.86 -43.01 25.65
CA ALA A 613 52.84 -42.10 25.19
C ALA A 613 53.35 -41.11 24.10
N ILE A 614 54.65 -40.88 24.05
CA ILE A 614 55.24 -39.97 23.05
C ILE A 614 55.22 -40.64 21.68
N GLN A 615 54.51 -40.03 20.75
CA GLN A 615 54.41 -40.51 19.37
C GLN A 615 55.11 -39.56 18.39
N LYS A 616 55.86 -40.15 17.45
CA LYS A 616 56.51 -39.42 16.37
C LYS A 616 55.47 -39.02 15.30
N THR A 617 55.64 -37.86 14.74
CA THR A 617 54.79 -37.38 13.62
C THR A 617 55.52 -37.48 12.28
N GLN A 618 54.89 -37.01 11.21
CA GLN A 618 55.56 -36.93 9.90
C GLN A 618 56.72 -35.89 9.87
N LEU A 619 56.78 -34.99 10.87
CA LEU A 619 57.86 -34.03 11.05
C LEU A 619 58.88 -34.52 12.10
N ASN A 620 60.13 -34.58 11.72
CA ASN A 620 61.19 -35.19 12.59
C ASN A 620 61.31 -34.57 13.99
N ASN A 621 61.05 -33.25 14.09
CA ASN A 621 61.21 -32.49 15.33
C ASN A 621 59.86 -32.26 16.08
N LEU A 622 58.75 -32.83 15.58
CA LEU A 622 57.45 -32.73 16.22
C LEU A 622 57.00 -34.07 16.78
N HIS A 623 56.83 -34.10 18.10
CA HIS A 623 56.21 -35.23 18.78
C HIS A 623 54.84 -34.83 19.31
N VAL A 624 53.98 -35.82 19.53
CA VAL A 624 52.64 -35.60 20.02
C VAL A 624 52.32 -36.59 21.15
N ILE A 625 51.61 -36.08 22.14
CA ILE A 625 50.93 -36.91 23.16
C ILE A 625 49.41 -36.67 22.98
N ALA A 626 48.70 -37.74 22.65
CA ALA A 626 47.23 -37.69 22.53
C ALA A 626 46.55 -37.57 23.92
N HIS A 627 45.23 -37.33 23.94
CA HIS A 627 44.49 -37.24 25.18
C HIS A 627 44.47 -38.54 26.03
N GLY A 628 44.63 -39.72 25.39
CA GLY A 628 44.54 -41.02 26.02
C GLY A 628 43.09 -41.51 26.18
N GLN A 629 42.85 -42.45 27.07
CA GLN A 629 41.52 -42.90 27.40
C GLN A 629 40.74 -41.76 28.08
N LEU A 630 39.50 -41.53 27.67
CA LEU A 630 38.67 -40.47 28.22
C LEU A 630 38.33 -40.77 29.70
N PRO A 631 38.85 -39.99 30.65
CA PRO A 631 38.60 -40.24 32.06
C PRO A 631 37.23 -39.64 32.47
N PRO A 632 36.58 -40.18 33.53
CA PRO A 632 35.36 -39.58 34.05
C PRO A 632 35.60 -38.18 34.67
N ASN A 633 36.78 -37.99 35.29
CA ASN A 633 37.15 -36.76 36.02
C ASN A 633 38.46 -36.15 35.50
N PRO A 634 38.49 -35.49 34.33
CA PRO A 634 39.72 -34.91 33.77
C PRO A 634 40.40 -33.89 34.70
N SER A 635 39.60 -33.03 35.33
CA SER A 635 40.09 -31.96 36.21
C SER A 635 40.88 -32.52 37.43
N GLU A 636 40.41 -33.62 38.02
CA GLU A 636 41.10 -34.24 39.16
C GLU A 636 42.50 -34.78 38.76
N LEU A 637 42.61 -35.36 37.57
CA LEU A 637 43.90 -35.83 37.04
C LEU A 637 44.85 -34.67 36.85
N LEU A 638 44.36 -33.52 36.36
CA LEU A 638 45.17 -32.30 36.16
C LEU A 638 45.55 -31.61 37.49
N MET A 639 44.82 -31.82 38.56
CA MET A 639 45.15 -31.32 39.91
C MET A 639 46.12 -32.21 40.65
N HIS A 640 46.32 -33.46 40.22
CA HIS A 640 47.19 -34.41 40.86
C HIS A 640 48.69 -34.07 40.67
N GLU A 641 49.54 -34.37 41.64
CA GLU A 641 50.99 -34.13 41.58
C GLU A 641 51.68 -34.77 40.34
N ASN A 642 51.09 -35.83 39.80
CA ASN A 642 51.62 -36.47 38.59
C ASN A 642 51.64 -35.48 37.41
N PHE A 643 50.68 -34.56 37.34
CA PHE A 643 50.67 -33.55 36.28
C PHE A 643 51.87 -32.57 36.41
N SER A 644 52.12 -32.05 37.61
CA SER A 644 53.28 -31.20 37.85
C SER A 644 54.60 -31.90 37.58
N ARG A 645 54.72 -33.17 37.93
CA ARG A 645 55.90 -34.00 37.65
C ARG A 645 56.04 -34.21 36.15
N PHE A 646 54.98 -34.61 35.47
CA PHE A 646 54.95 -34.74 34.00
C PHE A 646 55.38 -33.45 33.29
N VAL A 647 54.83 -32.31 33.68
CA VAL A 647 55.17 -30.99 33.07
C VAL A 647 56.62 -30.65 33.26
N LYS A 648 57.21 -30.92 34.44
CA LYS A 648 58.62 -30.67 34.74
C LYS A 648 59.54 -31.56 33.88
N GLU A 649 59.17 -32.81 33.65
CA GLU A 649 59.94 -33.78 32.88
C GLU A 649 59.96 -33.39 31.39
N ILE A 650 58.80 -33.11 30.80
CA ILE A 650 58.66 -32.73 29.37
C ILE A 650 59.30 -31.38 29.08
N SER A 651 59.28 -30.43 30.00
CA SER A 651 59.90 -29.11 29.86
C SER A 651 61.43 -29.24 29.73
N GLY A 652 62.05 -30.23 30.34
CA GLY A 652 63.50 -30.50 30.21
C GLY A 652 63.90 -31.25 28.94
N MET A 653 62.93 -31.87 28.23
CA MET A 653 63.22 -32.74 27.05
C MET A 653 63.02 -32.02 25.70
N TYR A 654 62.26 -30.95 25.65
CA TYR A 654 61.83 -30.26 24.47
C TYR A 654 62.21 -28.78 24.53
N ASP A 655 62.43 -28.17 23.39
CA ASP A 655 62.66 -26.71 23.27
C ASP A 655 61.36 -25.92 23.44
N MET A 656 60.19 -26.52 23.11
CA MET A 656 58.89 -25.96 23.31
C MET A 656 57.83 -27.07 23.54
N VAL A 657 56.95 -26.85 24.51
CA VAL A 657 55.78 -27.72 24.76
C VAL A 657 54.51 -26.89 24.54
N ILE A 658 53.59 -27.41 23.72
CA ILE A 658 52.33 -26.70 23.40
C ILE A 658 51.18 -27.58 23.88
N PHE A 659 50.34 -27.02 24.76
CA PHE A 659 49.10 -27.63 25.21
C PHE A 659 47.91 -27.12 24.45
N ASP A 660 47.15 -28.02 23.80
CA ASP A 660 45.81 -27.77 23.30
C ASP A 660 44.79 -28.04 24.40
N THR A 661 43.99 -27.04 24.77
CA THR A 661 43.10 -27.16 25.93
C THR A 661 41.64 -26.97 25.54
N PRO A 662 40.69 -27.50 26.33
CA PRO A 662 39.29 -27.20 26.10
C PRO A 662 38.96 -25.71 26.32
N PRO A 663 37.73 -25.26 25.88
CA PRO A 663 37.33 -23.88 26.08
C PRO A 663 37.22 -23.47 27.54
N ILE A 664 37.77 -22.31 27.93
CA ILE A 664 37.82 -21.86 29.32
C ILE A 664 36.42 -21.56 29.92
N LEU A 665 35.47 -21.14 29.10
CA LEU A 665 34.10 -20.89 29.58
C LEU A 665 33.28 -22.16 29.76
N ALA A 666 33.68 -23.25 29.13
CA ALA A 666 32.98 -24.51 29.24
C ALA A 666 33.44 -25.35 30.45
N VAL A 667 34.75 -25.37 30.75
CA VAL A 667 35.34 -26.20 31.78
C VAL A 667 36.56 -25.54 32.42
N THR A 668 36.97 -26.02 33.61
CA THR A 668 38.09 -25.46 34.37
C THR A 668 39.44 -26.06 33.99
N ASP A 669 39.48 -27.10 33.18
CA ASP A 669 40.67 -27.86 32.82
C ASP A 669 41.75 -26.95 32.21
N ALA A 670 41.38 -25.99 31.37
CA ALA A 670 42.29 -25.02 30.82
C ALA A 670 42.99 -24.12 31.87
N ALA A 671 42.32 -23.82 32.96
CA ALA A 671 42.93 -23.07 34.06
C ALA A 671 43.95 -23.90 34.82
N LEU A 672 43.71 -25.19 35.00
CA LEU A 672 44.63 -26.10 35.65
C LEU A 672 45.92 -26.31 34.83
N VAL A 673 45.77 -26.50 33.52
CA VAL A 673 46.91 -26.59 32.61
C VAL A 673 47.71 -25.26 32.58
N GLY A 674 46.98 -24.14 32.54
CA GLY A 674 47.57 -22.78 32.51
C GLY A 674 48.44 -22.47 33.73
N SER A 675 48.11 -23.00 34.91
CA SER A 675 48.93 -22.82 36.14
C SER A 675 50.35 -23.27 35.99
N GLN A 676 50.61 -24.24 35.09
CA GLN A 676 51.96 -24.78 34.81
C GLN A 676 52.56 -24.14 33.54
N ALA A 677 51.83 -23.38 32.78
CA ALA A 677 52.27 -22.78 31.54
C ALA A 677 53.06 -21.46 31.76
N GLY A 678 54.11 -21.23 30.99
CA GLY A 678 54.87 -19.98 31.00
C GLY A 678 54.16 -18.88 30.19
N THR A 679 53.39 -19.25 29.18
CA THR A 679 52.62 -18.32 28.34
C THR A 679 51.25 -18.90 27.99
N THR A 680 50.23 -18.04 28.05
CA THR A 680 48.86 -18.38 27.68
C THR A 680 48.38 -17.48 26.55
N LEU A 681 47.89 -18.07 25.47
CA LEU A 681 47.26 -17.41 24.34
C LEU A 681 45.81 -17.86 24.19
N MET A 682 44.94 -16.97 23.78
CA MET A 682 43.53 -17.25 23.60
C MET A 682 43.18 -17.16 22.11
N VAL A 683 42.56 -18.21 21.55
CA VAL A 683 42.07 -18.18 20.16
C VAL A 683 40.63 -17.72 20.13
N THR A 684 40.33 -16.73 19.34
CA THR A 684 38.99 -16.23 19.03
C THR A 684 38.73 -16.34 17.54
N ARG A 685 37.47 -16.38 17.13
CA ARG A 685 37.11 -16.55 15.72
C ARG A 685 36.27 -15.39 15.21
N TYR A 686 36.66 -14.92 14.01
CA TYR A 686 35.92 -13.89 13.25
C TYR A 686 34.43 -14.19 13.19
N GLY A 687 33.59 -13.19 13.50
CA GLY A 687 32.14 -13.24 13.41
C GLY A 687 31.44 -14.23 14.38
N LEU A 688 32.20 -14.94 15.24
CA LEU A 688 31.66 -15.92 16.18
C LEU A 688 31.65 -15.38 17.62
N ASN A 689 32.80 -14.94 18.12
CA ASN A 689 32.92 -14.49 19.51
C ASN A 689 32.67 -12.99 19.62
N GLY A 690 31.81 -12.56 20.52
CA GLY A 690 31.61 -11.15 20.86
C GLY A 690 32.68 -10.63 21.82
N VAL A 691 32.94 -9.31 21.84
CA VAL A 691 33.92 -8.67 22.74
C VAL A 691 33.65 -9.07 24.20
N LYS A 692 32.39 -9.05 24.65
CA LYS A 692 32.01 -9.43 26.02
C LYS A 692 32.37 -10.88 26.35
N GLU A 693 32.24 -11.79 25.40
CA GLU A 693 32.61 -13.21 25.59
C GLU A 693 34.13 -13.35 25.78
N ILE A 694 34.91 -12.64 24.98
CA ILE A 694 36.36 -12.61 25.06
C ILE A 694 36.83 -12.04 26.40
N GLU A 695 36.26 -10.91 26.82
CA GLU A 695 36.55 -10.32 28.13
C GLU A 695 36.18 -11.25 29.30
N PHE A 696 35.04 -11.94 29.16
CA PHE A 696 34.62 -12.90 30.21
C PHE A 696 35.57 -14.08 30.28
N ALA A 697 36.07 -14.58 29.16
CA ALA A 697 37.08 -15.64 29.12
C ALA A 697 38.41 -15.17 29.72
N LYS A 698 38.85 -13.94 29.43
CA LYS A 698 40.02 -13.31 30.02
C LYS A 698 39.89 -13.24 31.55
N ARG A 699 38.80 -12.64 32.04
CA ARG A 699 38.55 -12.53 33.49
C ARG A 699 38.52 -13.89 34.19
N ARG A 700 37.99 -14.91 33.53
CA ARG A 700 37.96 -16.28 34.07
C ARG A 700 39.34 -16.88 34.26
N LEU A 701 40.27 -16.59 33.33
CA LEU A 701 41.71 -16.99 33.44
C LEU A 701 42.38 -16.16 34.52
N GLU A 702 42.20 -14.85 34.58
CA GLU A 702 42.81 -13.96 35.56
C GLU A 702 42.37 -14.27 36.99
N GLN A 703 41.10 -14.64 37.19
CA GLN A 703 40.60 -15.13 38.49
C GLN A 703 41.34 -16.37 39.00
N ASN A 704 41.91 -17.17 38.11
CA ASN A 704 42.74 -18.31 38.43
C ASN A 704 44.28 -17.98 38.45
N GLY A 705 44.61 -16.68 38.47
CA GLY A 705 46.00 -16.22 38.52
C GLY A 705 46.78 -16.33 37.21
N LEU A 706 46.06 -16.51 36.07
CA LEU A 706 46.66 -16.69 34.75
C LEU A 706 46.56 -15.42 33.94
N LEU A 707 47.67 -14.93 33.46
CA LEU A 707 47.74 -13.78 32.60
C LEU A 707 47.61 -14.21 31.11
N VAL A 708 46.60 -13.73 30.42
CA VAL A 708 46.47 -13.91 28.97
C VAL A 708 47.41 -12.92 28.29
N LYS A 709 48.47 -13.42 27.67
CA LYS A 709 49.42 -12.56 26.97
C LYS A 709 48.88 -11.91 25.71
N GLY A 710 47.90 -12.57 25.04
CA GLY A 710 47.22 -12.01 23.88
C GLY A 710 46.26 -12.99 23.22
N VAL A 711 45.64 -12.47 22.17
CA VAL A 711 44.64 -13.19 21.36
C VAL A 711 45.20 -13.53 19.98
N ILE A 712 44.83 -14.71 19.49
CA ILE A 712 44.99 -15.13 18.10
C ILE A 712 43.62 -15.04 17.45
N PHE A 713 43.42 -14.08 16.53
CA PHE A 713 42.19 -13.86 15.83
C PHE A 713 42.12 -14.73 14.57
N ASN A 714 41.33 -15.79 14.64
CA ASN A 714 41.29 -16.86 13.64
C ASN A 714 40.15 -16.75 12.63
N ALA A 715 40.35 -17.31 11.43
CA ALA A 715 39.39 -17.40 10.34
C ALA A 715 38.88 -16.02 9.87
N VAL A 716 39.74 -15.05 9.77
CA VAL A 716 39.41 -13.69 9.33
C VAL A 716 39.02 -13.71 7.86
N VAL A 717 37.79 -13.28 7.58
CA VAL A 717 37.25 -13.15 6.21
C VAL A 717 37.56 -11.74 5.70
N ARG A 718 38.17 -11.64 4.52
CA ARG A 718 38.46 -10.35 3.88
C ARG A 718 37.17 -9.78 3.31
N LYS A 719 36.70 -8.64 3.83
CA LYS A 719 35.64 -7.81 3.24
C LYS A 719 36.25 -6.63 2.52
N ALA A 720 35.56 -6.12 1.47
CA ALA A 720 36.01 -4.99 0.68
C ALA A 720 36.21 -3.70 1.49
N SER A 721 35.39 -3.51 2.54
CA SER A 721 35.49 -2.37 3.48
C SER A 721 36.70 -2.35 4.36
N THR A 722 37.33 -3.49 4.59
CA THR A 722 38.55 -3.60 5.44
C THR A 722 39.82 -3.15 4.73
N TYR A 723 39.75 -2.84 3.42
CA TYR A 723 40.90 -2.46 2.60
C TYR A 723 41.46 -1.08 2.93
N SER A 724 40.65 -0.16 3.51
CA SER A 724 41.12 1.20 3.80
C SER A 724 41.79 1.36 5.18
N GLU A 725 41.54 0.47 6.12
CA GLU A 725 42.08 0.58 7.51
C GLU A 725 43.33 -0.28 7.78
N TYR A 726 43.53 -1.37 7.02
CA TYR A 726 44.70 -2.25 7.13
C TYR A 726 45.77 -1.96 6.08
N GLY A 727 46.29 -0.74 6.05
CA GLY A 727 47.41 -0.31 5.20
C GLY A 727 48.78 -0.87 5.61
N TYR A 728 48.88 -1.89 6.44
CA TYR A 728 50.13 -2.50 6.84
C TYR A 728 50.16 -3.99 6.49
N TYR A 729 51.17 -4.35 5.64
CA TYR A 729 51.62 -5.70 5.24
C TYR A 729 50.83 -6.40 4.14
N GLN A 730 51.02 -5.95 2.89
CA GLN A 730 51.09 -6.86 1.76
C GLN A 730 52.08 -6.36 0.72
N TYR A 731 53.29 -6.83 0.83
CA TYR A 731 54.15 -6.98 -0.35
C TYR A 731 53.72 -8.28 -1.04
N ASP A 732 53.15 -8.14 -2.22
CA ASP A 732 52.81 -9.25 -3.10
C ASP A 732 54.13 -9.74 -3.75
N TYR A 733 54.80 -10.69 -3.12
CA TYR A 733 55.87 -11.44 -3.74
C TYR A 733 55.26 -12.49 -4.68
N GLN A 734 54.84 -12.08 -5.87
CA GLN A 734 54.71 -13.01 -6.99
C GLN A 734 56.14 -13.33 -7.47
N SER A 735 56.70 -14.47 -7.03
CA SER A 735 57.79 -15.09 -7.71
C SER A 735 57.33 -15.57 -9.07
N LYS A 736 57.90 -14.99 -10.13
CA LYS A 736 57.82 -15.50 -11.51
C LYS A 736 58.34 -16.93 -11.60
#